data_cc531413ef866f4b27dcdbb207b4dff2
#
_entry.id   cc531413ef866f4b27dcdbb207b4dff2
#
_cell.length_a   1.000
_cell.length_b   1.000
_cell.length_c   1.000
_cell.angle_alpha   90.00
_cell.angle_beta   90.00
_cell.angle_gamma   90.00
#
_symmetry.space_group_name_H-M   'P 1'
#
loop_
_entity.id
_entity.type
_entity.pdbx_description
1 polymer ?
#
loop_
_entity_poly.entity_id
_entity_poly.type
_entity_poly.pdbx_seq_one_letter_code
_entity_poly.pdbx_strand_id
1 'polypeptide(L)'
;MVKVTKEAALEYHHNGRPGKIEVKPTKPYSTQTDLSLAYSPGVAYPCLEIQQNPDDVYKYTAKGNLVAVISNGTAVLGLGNIGAMSGKPVMEGKGLLFKIYGGVDVFDIEVNEQDPDKFCEAVEKIAATFGGINLEDIKAPECFAIEERLKRTLDIPVMHDDQHGTAIISAAGLKNALEVAGKDISKVKLVVNGAGAAAISCTKMYVALGVKKENIVMLDSKGVITSDRENLTPQKALFATDRRDVHTLEEAIKGADVFVGLSKGNILSQDMIRSMNEKPIVFALANPVPEISYDDAIAARPDVIMSTGRSDYPNQINNVIGFPYIFRGALDVHAKAINEEMKMAAVHAIADLAKQTVPDVVNEVYHVNDLTFGPKYFIPKPVDPRLITEVSAAVAKAAMDSGVARTPIKDFEAYKQHLRQMLGQETKLTRSLHATAAQHPQRIVFAEGGHPTMMKAAVQAKQEGICVPILLGNQDRLNRVANRLKLDISDIEIIDMRADKEQGHRATYAKHLAEKRAREGYTFEEAYDKMYERNYYGMSMVENGDADAFITGLYTKYSNTIKVAKEVIGIRPEYKHFGTMHILNTKKGVFYIADTLINRHPDSDVLTDVARLAAHSVKFFNDEPAIAMLSFSNFGSDNGGSPEQVREAVAKLQAECPDLAIDGEMQVNFALNKELRDEKFPFTRLKGKDVNTLVFPDLSSANSGYKLLQALSPEAEVIGPIQMGLNKPIHFTDFESSVRDIVNITAVAAIDAYVEKLKKNK
;
A
#
# COMPACT_ATOMS: atom_id res chain seq x y z
N MET A 1 19.25 11.74 7.71
CA MET A 1 18.40 11.18 8.80
C MET A 1 18.13 12.22 9.86
N VAL A 2 16.87 12.35 10.29
CA VAL A 2 16.53 13.21 11.44
C VAL A 2 17.06 12.51 12.70
N LYS A 3 18.03 13.13 13.37
CA LYS A 3 18.52 12.62 14.66
C LYS A 3 17.45 12.90 15.72
N VAL A 4 16.80 11.84 16.21
CA VAL A 4 15.79 11.97 17.27
C VAL A 4 16.48 12.44 18.54
N THR A 5 16.11 13.61 19.05
CA THR A 5 16.60 14.15 20.33
C THR A 5 15.61 13.83 21.45
N LYS A 6 16.08 13.91 22.70
CA LYS A 6 15.21 13.71 23.87
C LYS A 6 14.06 14.70 23.89
N GLU A 7 14.35 15.97 23.58
CA GLU A 7 13.39 17.07 23.56
C GLU A 7 12.31 16.81 22.52
N ALA A 8 12.68 16.45 21.28
CA ALA A 8 11.73 16.12 20.21
C ALA A 8 10.84 14.92 20.56
N ALA A 9 11.42 13.88 21.22
CA ALA A 9 10.65 12.72 21.65
C ALA A 9 9.64 13.09 22.76
N LEU A 10 10.03 13.88 23.75
CA LEU A 10 9.14 14.35 24.81
C LEU A 10 8.04 15.26 24.27
N GLU A 11 8.38 16.19 23.37
CA GLU A 11 7.42 17.06 22.68
C GLU A 11 6.39 16.25 21.89
N TYR A 12 6.82 15.26 21.10
CA TYR A 12 5.91 14.37 20.37
C TYR A 12 4.85 13.71 21.25
N HIS A 13 5.21 13.28 22.48
CA HIS A 13 4.28 12.62 23.39
C HIS A 13 3.37 13.58 24.16
N HIS A 14 3.78 14.84 24.33
CA HIS A 14 3.08 15.85 25.12
C HIS A 14 2.25 16.82 24.28
N ASN A 15 2.68 17.13 23.05
CA ASN A 15 2.08 18.19 22.24
C ASN A 15 0.63 17.84 21.84
N GLY A 16 -0.25 18.85 21.93
CA GLY A 16 -1.67 18.69 21.70
C GLY A 16 -2.34 17.86 22.80
N ARG A 17 -3.04 16.78 22.42
CA ARG A 17 -3.59 15.80 23.36
C ARG A 17 -2.49 14.81 23.76
N PRO A 18 -2.13 14.72 25.05
CA PRO A 18 -1.10 13.76 25.50
C PRO A 18 -1.45 12.31 25.17
N GLY A 19 -0.43 11.50 24.91
CA GLY A 19 -0.58 10.11 24.53
C GLY A 19 -0.71 9.89 23.02
N LYS A 20 -0.88 8.64 22.58
CA LYS A 20 -0.91 8.24 21.17
C LYS A 20 -2.20 7.56 20.72
N ILE A 21 -3.11 7.30 21.67
CA ILE A 21 -4.37 6.61 21.40
C ILE A 21 -5.56 7.42 21.91
N GLU A 22 -6.70 7.23 21.29
CA GLU A 22 -8.00 7.75 21.74
C GLU A 22 -9.11 6.76 21.42
N VAL A 23 -10.23 6.85 22.14
CA VAL A 23 -11.45 6.08 21.85
C VAL A 23 -12.46 6.99 21.21
N LYS A 24 -13.00 6.59 20.03
CA LYS A 24 -14.03 7.33 19.30
C LYS A 24 -15.28 6.48 19.10
N PRO A 25 -16.50 7.07 19.19
CA PRO A 25 -17.72 6.38 18.84
C PRO A 25 -17.72 5.94 17.37
N THR A 26 -18.24 4.72 17.10
CA THR A 26 -18.38 4.16 15.74
C THR A 26 -19.79 4.22 15.21
N LYS A 27 -20.77 4.64 16.04
CA LYS A 27 -22.19 4.75 15.71
C LYS A 27 -22.65 6.21 15.78
N PRO A 28 -23.71 6.58 15.05
CA PRO A 28 -24.36 7.89 15.19
C PRO A 28 -24.81 8.12 16.64
N TYR A 29 -24.75 9.37 17.10
CA TYR A 29 -25.15 9.77 18.46
C TYR A 29 -25.78 11.17 18.49
N SER A 30 -26.26 11.66 17.33
CA SER A 30 -26.75 13.04 17.20
C SER A 30 -28.22 13.19 17.52
N THR A 31 -29.02 12.11 17.50
CA THR A 31 -30.45 12.15 17.74
C THR A 31 -30.84 11.38 19.01
N GLN A 32 -32.03 11.72 19.56
CA GLN A 32 -32.60 10.98 20.69
C GLN A 32 -32.83 9.49 20.36
N THR A 33 -33.14 9.19 19.10
CA THR A 33 -33.30 7.81 18.61
C THR A 33 -31.98 7.08 18.65
N ASP A 34 -30.90 7.70 18.18
CA ASP A 34 -29.54 7.11 18.23
C ASP A 34 -29.15 6.75 19.65
N LEU A 35 -29.36 7.66 20.60
CA LEU A 35 -29.05 7.45 22.01
C LEU A 35 -29.88 6.31 22.61
N SER A 36 -31.19 6.23 22.27
CA SER A 36 -32.07 5.16 22.73
C SER A 36 -31.70 3.80 22.17
N LEU A 37 -31.16 3.73 20.94
CA LEU A 37 -30.62 2.51 20.35
C LEU A 37 -29.26 2.13 20.94
N ALA A 38 -28.41 3.13 21.17
CA ALA A 38 -27.05 2.91 21.66
C ALA A 38 -26.99 2.49 23.15
N TYR A 39 -27.97 2.90 23.96
CA TYR A 39 -28.00 2.62 25.40
C TYR A 39 -29.37 2.10 25.82
N SER A 40 -30.16 2.86 26.58
CA SER A 40 -31.44 2.38 27.11
C SER A 40 -32.62 2.92 26.29
N PRO A 41 -33.57 2.07 25.84
CA PRO A 41 -33.73 0.63 26.11
C PRO A 41 -33.09 -0.30 25.08
N GLY A 42 -32.59 0.19 23.95
CA GLY A 42 -32.20 -0.58 22.77
C GLY A 42 -31.11 -1.60 23.06
N VAL A 43 -30.15 -1.28 23.92
CA VAL A 43 -28.98 -2.13 24.26
C VAL A 43 -29.37 -3.48 24.89
N ALA A 44 -30.57 -3.60 25.45
CA ALA A 44 -31.04 -4.86 26.04
C ALA A 44 -31.14 -5.99 25.00
N TYR A 45 -31.50 -5.69 23.75
CA TYR A 45 -31.68 -6.70 22.71
C TYR A 45 -30.35 -7.43 22.38
N PRO A 46 -29.25 -6.75 22.01
CA PRO A 46 -27.98 -7.44 21.77
C PRO A 46 -27.44 -8.17 23.02
N CYS A 47 -27.71 -7.69 24.23
CA CYS A 47 -27.34 -8.43 25.47
C CYS A 47 -28.06 -9.78 25.55
N LEU A 48 -29.36 -9.84 25.22
CA LEU A 48 -30.13 -11.07 25.23
C LEU A 48 -29.69 -12.05 24.12
N GLU A 49 -29.39 -11.55 22.94
CA GLU A 49 -28.84 -12.37 21.84
C GLU A 49 -27.51 -13.02 22.24
N ILE A 50 -26.58 -12.23 22.80
CA ILE A 50 -25.29 -12.75 23.28
C ILE A 50 -25.47 -13.74 24.44
N GLN A 51 -26.43 -13.53 25.31
CA GLN A 51 -26.74 -14.50 26.39
C GLN A 51 -27.21 -15.85 25.84
N GLN A 52 -28.00 -15.83 24.76
CA GLN A 52 -28.48 -17.05 24.10
C GLN A 52 -27.39 -17.73 23.26
N ASN A 53 -26.61 -16.94 22.55
CA ASN A 53 -25.49 -17.41 21.73
C ASN A 53 -24.23 -16.58 22.02
N PRO A 54 -23.28 -17.07 22.84
CA PRO A 54 -22.08 -16.32 23.20
C PRO A 54 -21.23 -15.85 22.01
N ASP A 55 -21.24 -16.55 20.88
CA ASP A 55 -20.50 -16.16 19.69
C ASP A 55 -21.06 -14.88 19.02
N ASP A 56 -22.29 -14.50 19.31
CA ASP A 56 -22.88 -13.23 18.82
C ASP A 56 -22.22 -11.99 19.46
N VAL A 57 -21.33 -12.17 20.44
CA VAL A 57 -20.49 -11.09 20.96
C VAL A 57 -19.60 -10.49 19.85
N TYR A 58 -19.14 -11.30 18.90
CA TYR A 58 -18.37 -10.84 17.73
C TYR A 58 -19.20 -10.05 16.73
N LYS A 59 -20.50 -10.25 16.71
CA LYS A 59 -21.44 -9.57 15.82
C LYS A 59 -21.91 -8.21 16.37
N TYR A 60 -22.12 -8.12 17.66
CA TYR A 60 -22.77 -6.95 18.29
C TYR A 60 -21.82 -6.06 19.08
N THR A 61 -20.56 -6.44 19.26
CA THR A 61 -19.59 -5.66 20.04
C THR A 61 -18.27 -5.45 19.28
N ALA A 62 -17.38 -4.61 19.83
CA ALA A 62 -16.06 -4.35 19.28
C ALA A 62 -15.07 -5.52 19.48
N LYS A 63 -15.43 -6.60 20.22
CA LYS A 63 -14.54 -7.70 20.59
C LYS A 63 -13.79 -8.28 19.40
N GLY A 64 -14.45 -8.45 18.25
CA GLY A 64 -13.86 -9.06 17.05
C GLY A 64 -12.69 -8.27 16.44
N ASN A 65 -12.55 -6.98 16.77
CA ASN A 65 -11.47 -6.12 16.28
C ASN A 65 -10.61 -5.54 17.40
N LEU A 66 -10.76 -5.98 18.64
CA LEU A 66 -10.11 -5.39 19.80
C LEU A 66 -9.06 -6.34 20.39
N VAL A 67 -7.81 -5.90 20.45
CA VAL A 67 -6.68 -6.61 21.06
C VAL A 67 -6.26 -5.91 22.35
N ALA A 68 -5.96 -6.69 23.41
CA ALA A 68 -5.23 -6.17 24.56
C ALA A 68 -3.73 -6.26 24.32
N VAL A 69 -3.00 -5.17 24.46
CA VAL A 69 -1.54 -5.17 24.60
C VAL A 69 -1.22 -5.15 26.09
N ILE A 70 -0.70 -6.26 26.63
CA ILE A 70 -0.53 -6.46 28.07
C ILE A 70 0.93 -6.59 28.44
N SER A 71 1.35 -5.78 29.41
CA SER A 71 2.72 -5.77 29.94
C SER A 71 2.74 -5.65 31.47
N ASN A 72 3.81 -6.15 32.09
CA ASN A 72 4.14 -5.81 33.48
C ASN A 72 5.39 -4.94 33.59
N GLY A 73 5.96 -4.50 32.48
CA GLY A 73 7.09 -3.58 32.42
C GLY A 73 8.41 -4.14 32.94
N THR A 74 8.59 -5.47 32.92
CA THR A 74 9.79 -6.13 33.49
C THR A 74 10.95 -6.26 32.51
N ALA A 75 10.75 -5.99 31.19
CA ALA A 75 11.78 -6.08 30.16
C ALA A 75 11.62 -5.01 29.06
N VAL A 76 11.41 -3.75 29.44
CA VAL A 76 11.07 -2.66 28.52
C VAL A 76 12.27 -2.22 27.68
N LEU A 77 12.23 -2.41 26.37
CA LEU A 77 13.15 -1.86 25.34
C LEU A 77 14.66 -1.88 25.68
N GLY A 78 15.17 -2.80 26.42
CA GLY A 78 16.57 -2.79 26.87
C GLY A 78 16.85 -1.86 28.06
N LEU A 79 15.82 -1.17 28.59
CA LEU A 79 15.89 -0.44 29.86
C LEU A 79 15.72 -1.37 31.04
N GLY A 80 15.28 -2.60 30.82
CA GLY A 80 15.07 -3.62 31.82
C GLY A 80 13.74 -3.43 32.60
N ASN A 81 13.74 -3.78 33.86
CA ASN A 81 12.57 -3.68 34.75
C ASN A 81 12.39 -2.23 35.22
N ILE A 82 11.57 -1.48 34.54
CA ILE A 82 11.20 -0.09 34.89
C ILE A 82 9.77 0.01 35.43
N GLY A 83 9.06 -1.11 35.53
CA GLY A 83 7.71 -1.21 36.07
C GLY A 83 6.61 -0.90 35.06
N ALA A 84 5.42 -1.37 35.36
CA ALA A 84 4.25 -1.34 34.46
C ALA A 84 3.93 0.09 33.96
N MET A 85 3.77 1.05 34.90
CA MET A 85 3.40 2.44 34.54
C MET A 85 4.41 3.10 33.61
N SER A 86 5.72 2.87 33.82
CA SER A 86 6.76 3.46 32.97
C SER A 86 6.83 2.83 31.59
N GLY A 87 6.29 1.63 31.39
CA GLY A 87 6.15 0.95 30.10
C GLY A 87 5.03 1.49 29.21
N LYS A 88 4.05 2.21 29.79
CA LYS A 88 2.86 2.66 29.05
C LYS A 88 3.14 3.39 27.73
N PRO A 89 4.11 4.30 27.60
CA PRO A 89 4.38 4.93 26.31
C PRO A 89 4.78 3.94 25.19
N VAL A 90 5.39 2.80 25.55
CA VAL A 90 5.72 1.74 24.60
C VAL A 90 4.45 1.00 24.17
N MET A 91 3.58 0.66 25.15
CA MET A 91 2.32 -0.06 24.89
C MET A 91 1.36 0.76 24.03
N GLU A 92 1.22 2.07 24.27
CA GLU A 92 0.49 2.98 23.37
C GLU A 92 1.13 3.02 21.97
N GLY A 93 2.44 2.99 21.87
CA GLY A 93 3.16 2.89 20.59
C GLY A 93 2.82 1.60 19.86
N LYS A 94 2.76 0.47 20.57
CA LYS A 94 2.33 -0.81 20.01
C LYS A 94 0.89 -0.73 19.51
N GLY A 95 -0.02 -0.12 20.29
CA GLY A 95 -1.41 0.12 19.89
C GLY A 95 -1.52 0.97 18.62
N LEU A 96 -0.73 2.03 18.51
CA LEU A 96 -0.64 2.85 17.30
C LEU A 96 -0.25 2.01 16.06
N LEU A 97 0.78 1.15 16.19
CA LEU A 97 1.23 0.29 15.09
C LEU A 97 0.17 -0.75 14.68
N PHE A 98 -0.53 -1.35 15.63
CA PHE A 98 -1.67 -2.22 15.34
C PHE A 98 -2.74 -1.51 14.52
N LYS A 99 -3.06 -0.25 14.88
CA LYS A 99 -4.10 0.53 14.22
C LYS A 99 -3.71 0.92 12.81
N ILE A 100 -2.52 1.51 12.61
CA ILE A 100 -2.12 2.05 11.31
C ILE A 100 -1.80 0.95 10.28
N TYR A 101 -1.29 -0.20 10.71
CA TYR A 101 -0.89 -1.27 9.80
C TYR A 101 -1.92 -2.40 9.68
N GLY A 102 -2.60 -2.76 10.76
CA GLY A 102 -3.56 -3.86 10.78
C GLY A 102 -5.03 -3.44 10.86
N GLY A 103 -5.33 -2.15 11.03
CA GLY A 103 -6.69 -1.69 11.28
C GLY A 103 -7.27 -2.19 12.61
N VAL A 104 -6.45 -2.75 13.51
CA VAL A 104 -6.84 -3.37 14.78
C VAL A 104 -6.94 -2.31 15.88
N ASP A 105 -8.04 -2.33 16.63
CA ASP A 105 -8.20 -1.49 17.81
C ASP A 105 -7.47 -2.12 19.01
N VAL A 106 -6.88 -1.27 19.85
CA VAL A 106 -6.09 -1.74 21.00
C VAL A 106 -6.47 -1.00 22.27
N PHE A 107 -6.58 -1.76 23.37
CA PHE A 107 -6.40 -1.23 24.71
C PHE A 107 -5.09 -1.75 25.28
N ASP A 108 -4.21 -0.83 25.68
CA ASP A 108 -3.00 -1.15 26.42
C ASP A 108 -3.34 -1.31 27.92
N ILE A 109 -2.86 -2.41 28.50
CA ILE A 109 -3.14 -2.82 29.89
C ILE A 109 -1.82 -3.06 30.63
N GLU A 110 -1.46 -2.14 31.48
CA GLU A 110 -0.26 -2.22 32.31
C GLU A 110 -0.60 -2.87 33.64
N VAL A 111 -0.23 -4.14 33.81
CA VAL A 111 -0.51 -4.93 35.03
C VAL A 111 0.63 -4.81 35.99
N ASN A 112 0.43 -4.10 37.13
CA ASN A 112 1.43 -3.95 38.16
C ASN A 112 1.53 -5.20 39.07
N GLU A 113 1.89 -6.34 38.44
CA GLU A 113 2.12 -7.62 39.11
C GLU A 113 3.28 -8.36 38.45
N GLN A 114 4.24 -8.83 39.26
CA GLN A 114 5.41 -9.55 38.75
C GLN A 114 5.35 -11.06 39.02
N ASP A 115 4.47 -11.49 39.90
CA ASP A 115 4.19 -12.92 40.12
C ASP A 115 3.45 -13.47 38.90
N PRO A 116 3.99 -14.49 38.19
CA PRO A 116 3.39 -15.01 36.99
C PRO A 116 1.97 -15.56 37.14
N ASP A 117 1.67 -16.19 38.29
CA ASP A 117 0.36 -16.79 38.52
C ASP A 117 -0.70 -15.71 38.76
N LYS A 118 -0.41 -14.70 39.54
CA LYS A 118 -1.32 -13.58 39.79
C LYS A 118 -1.49 -12.69 38.57
N PHE A 119 -0.41 -12.53 37.77
CA PHE A 119 -0.48 -11.84 36.49
C PHE A 119 -1.45 -12.56 35.55
N CYS A 120 -1.31 -13.88 35.40
CA CYS A 120 -2.23 -14.68 34.57
C CYS A 120 -3.67 -14.61 35.08
N GLU A 121 -3.90 -14.68 36.40
CA GLU A 121 -5.24 -14.53 36.98
C GLU A 121 -5.89 -13.20 36.64
N ALA A 122 -5.13 -12.10 36.69
CA ALA A 122 -5.63 -10.78 36.29
C ALA A 122 -6.01 -10.75 34.80
N VAL A 123 -5.17 -11.29 33.91
CA VAL A 123 -5.40 -11.34 32.47
C VAL A 123 -6.61 -12.23 32.13
N GLU A 124 -6.73 -13.41 32.77
CA GLU A 124 -7.85 -14.34 32.57
C GLU A 124 -9.20 -13.67 32.91
N LYS A 125 -9.25 -12.83 33.94
CA LYS A 125 -10.48 -12.13 34.35
C LYS A 125 -10.94 -11.05 33.38
N ILE A 126 -10.05 -10.41 32.62
CA ILE A 126 -10.40 -9.34 31.67
C ILE A 126 -10.49 -9.84 30.21
N ALA A 127 -10.05 -11.06 29.94
CA ALA A 127 -9.95 -11.63 28.59
C ALA A 127 -11.27 -11.65 27.81
N ALA A 128 -12.42 -11.68 28.52
CA ALA A 128 -13.75 -11.67 27.88
C ALA A 128 -13.98 -10.44 26.98
N THR A 129 -13.32 -9.32 27.27
CA THR A 129 -13.43 -8.06 26.50
C THR A 129 -12.78 -8.15 25.11
N PHE A 130 -11.74 -8.98 24.96
CA PHE A 130 -10.83 -8.92 23.82
C PHE A 130 -11.02 -10.08 22.85
N GLY A 131 -10.75 -9.81 21.56
CA GLY A 131 -10.66 -10.83 20.51
C GLY A 131 -9.27 -11.47 20.42
N GLY A 132 -8.25 -10.87 21.04
CA GLY A 132 -6.88 -11.39 21.10
C GLY A 132 -6.04 -10.66 22.14
N ILE A 133 -4.91 -11.25 22.53
CA ILE A 133 -3.96 -10.70 23.51
C ILE A 133 -2.56 -10.74 22.94
N ASN A 134 -1.91 -9.56 22.90
CA ASN A 134 -0.50 -9.41 22.67
C ASN A 134 0.22 -9.18 24.00
N LEU A 135 1.08 -10.11 24.39
CA LEU A 135 1.97 -9.93 25.53
C LEU A 135 3.24 -9.21 25.08
N GLU A 136 3.68 -8.22 25.87
CA GLU A 136 4.78 -7.34 25.52
C GLU A 136 5.67 -7.03 26.73
N ASP A 137 7.00 -6.92 26.51
CA ASP A 137 7.98 -6.47 27.50
C ASP A 137 7.95 -7.23 28.85
N ILE A 138 7.70 -8.54 28.80
CA ILE A 138 7.73 -9.45 29.96
C ILE A 138 9.03 -10.24 29.94
N LYS A 139 9.79 -10.18 31.04
CA LYS A 139 11.11 -10.82 31.14
C LYS A 139 11.06 -12.35 31.07
N ALA A 140 12.13 -12.94 30.56
CA ALA A 140 12.37 -14.36 30.67
C ALA A 140 13.03 -14.73 32.01
N PRO A 141 12.73 -15.93 32.61
CA PRO A 141 11.97 -17.02 32.00
C PRO A 141 10.45 -16.95 32.21
N GLU A 142 9.94 -16.00 32.98
CA GLU A 142 8.53 -15.89 33.39
C GLU A 142 7.59 -15.77 32.17
N CYS A 143 8.00 -15.07 31.14
CA CYS A 143 7.20 -14.88 29.90
C CYS A 143 6.80 -16.21 29.23
N PHE A 144 7.61 -17.26 29.34
CA PHE A 144 7.28 -18.57 28.78
C PHE A 144 6.11 -19.23 29.52
N ALA A 145 6.17 -19.22 30.86
CA ALA A 145 5.13 -19.82 31.70
C ALA A 145 3.80 -19.05 31.58
N ILE A 146 3.88 -17.71 31.53
CA ILE A 146 2.72 -16.83 31.35
C ILE A 146 2.04 -17.12 30.03
N GLU A 147 2.78 -17.10 28.92
CA GLU A 147 2.21 -17.34 27.59
C GLU A 147 1.61 -18.75 27.48
N GLU A 148 2.31 -19.77 27.96
CA GLU A 148 1.83 -21.16 27.93
C GLU A 148 0.52 -21.34 28.73
N ARG A 149 0.44 -20.75 29.95
CA ARG A 149 -0.77 -20.80 30.75
C ARG A 149 -1.93 -20.11 30.04
N LEU A 150 -1.74 -18.87 29.57
CA LEU A 150 -2.80 -18.11 28.92
C LEU A 150 -3.29 -18.75 27.62
N LYS A 151 -2.40 -19.34 26.81
CA LYS A 151 -2.78 -20.13 25.62
C LYS A 151 -3.61 -21.36 25.97
N ARG A 152 -3.38 -21.96 27.10
CA ARG A 152 -4.14 -23.15 27.55
C ARG A 152 -5.50 -22.81 28.15
N THR A 153 -5.60 -21.66 28.85
CA THR A 153 -6.81 -21.29 29.61
C THR A 153 -7.78 -20.40 28.83
N LEU A 154 -7.28 -19.69 27.80
CA LEU A 154 -8.08 -18.78 27.01
C LEU A 154 -8.41 -19.36 25.62
N ASP A 155 -9.62 -19.06 25.16
CA ASP A 155 -10.13 -19.50 23.86
C ASP A 155 -10.10 -18.32 22.83
N ILE A 156 -9.04 -17.51 22.88
CA ILE A 156 -8.72 -16.40 21.97
C ILE A 156 -7.23 -16.41 21.64
N PRO A 157 -6.79 -15.82 20.53
CA PRO A 157 -5.38 -15.68 20.16
C PRO A 157 -4.55 -15.02 21.28
N VAL A 158 -3.49 -15.68 21.72
CA VAL A 158 -2.48 -15.13 22.62
C VAL A 158 -1.11 -15.29 21.98
N MET A 159 -0.34 -14.20 21.89
CA MET A 159 1.03 -14.22 21.36
C MET A 159 1.91 -13.24 22.13
N HIS A 160 3.10 -13.68 22.50
CA HIS A 160 4.15 -12.80 23.03
C HIS A 160 5.03 -12.29 21.90
N ASP A 161 4.94 -11.01 21.57
CA ASP A 161 5.60 -10.47 20.37
C ASP A 161 7.13 -10.51 20.43
N ASP A 162 7.74 -10.20 21.58
CA ASP A 162 9.20 -10.29 21.73
C ASP A 162 9.75 -11.71 21.52
N GLN A 163 8.94 -12.73 21.75
CA GLN A 163 9.32 -14.11 21.45
C GLN A 163 9.09 -14.45 19.98
N HIS A 164 7.88 -14.19 19.47
CA HIS A 164 7.42 -14.72 18.19
C HIS A 164 7.55 -13.75 17.05
N GLY A 165 7.43 -12.42 17.29
CA GLY A 165 7.57 -11.41 16.24
C GLY A 165 8.96 -11.47 15.62
N THR A 166 10.01 -11.32 16.44
CA THR A 166 11.41 -11.42 15.97
C THR A 166 11.69 -12.77 15.31
N ALA A 167 11.15 -13.87 15.87
CA ALA A 167 11.35 -15.20 15.30
C ALA A 167 10.76 -15.34 13.89
N ILE A 168 9.54 -14.88 13.68
CA ILE A 168 8.85 -14.94 12.38
C ILE A 168 9.59 -14.09 11.35
N ILE A 169 9.93 -12.84 11.68
CA ILE A 169 10.56 -11.93 10.74
C ILE A 169 11.98 -12.36 10.41
N SER A 170 12.76 -12.76 11.42
CA SER A 170 14.13 -13.24 11.18
C SER A 170 14.14 -14.55 10.38
N ALA A 171 13.15 -15.42 10.57
CA ALA A 171 13.00 -16.65 9.80
C ALA A 171 12.67 -16.37 8.32
N ALA A 172 11.77 -15.41 8.04
CA ALA A 172 11.52 -14.95 6.68
C ALA A 172 12.78 -14.36 6.04
N GLY A 173 13.51 -13.53 6.79
CA GLY A 173 14.81 -12.99 6.37
C GLY A 173 15.85 -14.08 6.11
N LEU A 174 15.95 -15.09 6.98
CA LEU A 174 16.89 -16.20 6.82
C LEU A 174 16.58 -17.03 5.56
N LYS A 175 15.32 -17.38 5.32
CA LYS A 175 14.89 -18.09 4.11
C LYS A 175 15.38 -17.40 2.85
N ASN A 176 15.18 -16.08 2.77
CA ASN A 176 15.57 -15.30 1.61
C ASN A 176 17.07 -15.02 1.56
N ALA A 177 17.73 -14.76 2.67
CA ALA A 177 19.19 -14.57 2.73
C ALA A 177 19.94 -15.82 2.27
N LEU A 178 19.46 -17.01 2.63
CA LEU A 178 20.01 -18.29 2.16
C LEU A 178 19.85 -18.45 0.64
N GLU A 179 18.70 -18.06 0.08
CA GLU A 179 18.49 -18.07 -1.37
C GLU A 179 19.45 -17.11 -2.08
N VAL A 180 19.61 -15.88 -1.56
CA VAL A 180 20.57 -14.88 -2.08
C VAL A 180 22.01 -15.38 -1.99
N ALA A 181 22.36 -16.08 -0.91
CA ALA A 181 23.69 -16.69 -0.73
C ALA A 181 23.91 -17.93 -1.60
N GLY A 182 22.84 -18.57 -2.08
CA GLY A 182 22.89 -19.87 -2.76
C GLY A 182 23.21 -21.03 -1.82
N LYS A 183 22.77 -20.97 -0.55
CA LYS A 183 23.06 -21.97 0.49
C LYS A 183 21.86 -22.85 0.80
N ASP A 184 22.12 -24.15 1.02
CA ASP A 184 21.12 -25.14 1.42
C ASP A 184 20.87 -25.06 2.93
N ILE A 185 19.63 -24.75 3.32
CA ILE A 185 19.21 -24.58 4.72
C ILE A 185 19.56 -25.79 5.60
N SER A 186 19.53 -27.00 5.04
CA SER A 186 19.82 -28.22 5.78
C SER A 186 21.30 -28.47 6.06
N LYS A 187 22.19 -27.68 5.44
CA LYS A 187 23.64 -27.84 5.52
C LYS A 187 24.36 -26.68 6.21
N VAL A 188 23.68 -25.54 6.39
CA VAL A 188 24.30 -24.36 6.98
C VAL A 188 24.70 -24.58 8.43
N LYS A 189 25.85 -24.03 8.81
CA LYS A 189 26.32 -23.93 10.18
C LYS A 189 25.84 -22.62 10.76
N LEU A 190 24.99 -22.69 11.77
CA LEU A 190 24.33 -21.55 12.42
C LEU A 190 24.91 -21.31 13.81
N VAL A 191 25.34 -20.10 14.06
CA VAL A 191 25.77 -19.61 15.38
C VAL A 191 24.73 -18.63 15.92
N VAL A 192 24.17 -18.92 17.08
CA VAL A 192 23.20 -18.03 17.76
C VAL A 192 23.84 -17.49 19.03
N ASN A 193 24.08 -16.20 19.09
CA ASN A 193 24.66 -15.55 20.27
C ASN A 193 23.58 -14.84 21.09
N GLY A 194 23.22 -15.46 22.18
CA GLY A 194 22.09 -15.16 23.05
C GLY A 194 21.29 -16.42 23.34
N ALA A 195 20.70 -16.50 24.51
CA ALA A 195 19.84 -17.62 24.93
C ALA A 195 18.64 -17.13 25.77
N GLY A 196 18.17 -15.91 25.47
CA GLY A 196 16.96 -15.32 25.98
C GLY A 196 15.72 -15.76 25.19
N ALA A 197 14.57 -15.14 25.49
CA ALA A 197 13.28 -15.48 24.90
C ALA A 197 13.31 -15.42 23.36
N ALA A 198 13.77 -14.30 22.80
CA ALA A 198 13.86 -14.13 21.34
C ALA A 198 14.81 -15.16 20.70
N ALA A 199 16.00 -15.37 21.26
CA ALA A 199 16.98 -16.31 20.70
C ALA A 199 16.46 -17.76 20.65
N ILE A 200 15.82 -18.23 21.71
CA ILE A 200 15.19 -19.56 21.77
C ILE A 200 14.07 -19.69 20.73
N SER A 201 13.21 -18.67 20.62
CA SER A 201 12.08 -18.68 19.69
C SER A 201 12.54 -18.59 18.22
N CYS A 202 13.52 -17.73 17.90
CA CYS A 202 14.15 -17.66 16.58
C CYS A 202 14.73 -19.03 16.19
N THR A 203 15.50 -19.65 17.09
CA THR A 203 16.14 -20.94 16.79
C THR A 203 15.13 -22.05 16.58
N LYS A 204 14.03 -22.10 17.36
CA LYS A 204 12.91 -23.02 17.10
C LYS A 204 12.33 -22.83 15.69
N MET A 205 12.11 -21.58 15.30
CA MET A 205 11.56 -21.27 13.97
C MET A 205 12.53 -21.64 12.83
N TYR A 206 13.84 -21.46 13.03
CA TYR A 206 14.86 -21.88 12.04
C TYR A 206 14.89 -23.40 11.88
N VAL A 207 14.74 -24.15 12.96
CA VAL A 207 14.62 -25.62 12.90
C VAL A 207 13.35 -26.03 12.16
N ALA A 208 12.23 -25.36 12.44
CA ALA A 208 10.98 -25.61 11.73
C ALA A 208 11.08 -25.28 10.22
N LEU A 209 11.93 -24.31 9.82
CA LEU A 209 12.24 -24.02 8.41
C LEU A 209 13.14 -25.08 7.75
N GLY A 210 13.88 -25.90 8.51
CA GLY A 210 14.74 -26.96 7.99
C GLY A 210 16.21 -26.87 8.38
N VAL A 211 16.62 -25.92 9.24
CA VAL A 211 17.96 -25.92 9.82
C VAL A 211 18.11 -27.13 10.71
N LYS A 212 19.14 -27.95 10.48
CA LYS A 212 19.39 -29.12 11.30
C LYS A 212 19.93 -28.73 12.67
N LYS A 213 19.37 -29.34 13.70
CA LYS A 213 19.71 -29.01 15.09
C LYS A 213 21.20 -29.27 15.41
N GLU A 214 21.79 -30.31 14.84
CA GLU A 214 23.21 -30.65 14.97
C GLU A 214 24.16 -29.60 14.39
N ASN A 215 23.68 -28.74 13.50
CA ASN A 215 24.45 -27.65 12.89
C ASN A 215 24.34 -26.32 13.66
N ILE A 216 23.63 -26.30 14.77
CA ILE A 216 23.40 -25.11 15.57
C ILE A 216 24.36 -25.08 16.76
N VAL A 217 25.03 -23.94 16.94
CA VAL A 217 25.82 -23.64 18.15
C VAL A 217 25.20 -22.42 18.82
N MET A 218 24.63 -22.59 20.01
CA MET A 218 24.05 -21.51 20.81
C MET A 218 24.96 -21.11 21.93
N LEU A 219 25.08 -19.80 22.19
CA LEU A 219 25.90 -19.24 23.26
C LEU A 219 25.07 -18.38 24.20
N ASP A 220 25.45 -18.38 25.47
CA ASP A 220 25.00 -17.40 26.47
C ASP A 220 26.20 -16.65 27.08
N SER A 221 26.00 -15.87 28.15
CA SER A 221 27.05 -15.10 28.80
C SER A 221 28.19 -15.95 29.38
N LYS A 222 28.02 -17.27 29.46
CA LYS A 222 29.03 -18.23 29.92
C LYS A 222 29.75 -18.99 28.81
N GLY A 223 29.46 -18.62 27.52
CA GLY A 223 30.00 -19.28 26.34
C GLY A 223 29.04 -20.29 25.70
N VAL A 224 29.57 -21.26 24.95
CA VAL A 224 28.78 -22.26 24.24
C VAL A 224 27.94 -23.10 25.20
N ILE A 225 26.69 -23.32 24.85
CA ILE A 225 25.77 -24.16 25.63
C ILE A 225 25.98 -25.62 25.22
N THR A 226 26.71 -26.33 26.05
CA THR A 226 27.04 -27.76 25.85
C THR A 226 26.11 -28.64 26.69
N SER A 227 25.91 -29.89 26.24
CA SER A 227 24.99 -30.86 26.88
C SER A 227 25.45 -31.31 28.28
N ASP A 228 26.72 -31.13 28.64
CA ASP A 228 27.29 -31.44 29.96
C ASP A 228 27.24 -30.24 30.94
N ARG A 229 26.74 -29.06 30.51
CA ARG A 229 26.58 -27.93 31.44
C ARG A 229 25.48 -28.18 32.46
N GLU A 230 25.84 -27.98 33.70
CA GLU A 230 24.90 -28.05 34.82
C GLU A 230 23.94 -26.85 34.85
N ASN A 231 22.75 -27.05 35.41
CA ASN A 231 21.73 -25.99 35.64
C ASN A 231 21.25 -25.30 34.37
N LEU A 232 21.13 -26.01 33.27
CA LEU A 232 20.43 -25.51 32.07
C LEU A 232 18.94 -25.45 32.30
N THR A 233 18.31 -24.35 31.89
CA THR A 233 16.85 -24.32 31.81
C THR A 233 16.36 -25.27 30.73
N PRO A 234 15.14 -25.79 30.79
CA PRO A 234 14.60 -26.68 29.76
C PRO A 234 14.71 -26.09 28.35
N GLN A 235 14.50 -24.77 28.20
CA GLN A 235 14.57 -24.06 26.93
C GLN A 235 16.00 -24.04 26.36
N LYS A 236 17.04 -23.83 27.21
CA LYS A 236 18.44 -23.87 26.78
C LYS A 236 18.90 -25.29 26.46
N ALA A 237 18.44 -26.26 27.22
CA ALA A 237 18.76 -27.69 27.00
C ALA A 237 18.31 -28.18 25.63
N LEU A 238 17.25 -27.57 25.04
CA LEU A 238 16.80 -27.91 23.69
C LEU A 238 17.87 -27.71 22.61
N PHE A 239 18.79 -26.77 22.82
CA PHE A 239 19.83 -26.39 21.85
C PHE A 239 21.24 -26.60 22.37
N ALA A 240 21.41 -27.36 23.44
CA ALA A 240 22.71 -27.77 23.92
C ALA A 240 23.40 -28.67 22.88
N THR A 241 24.69 -28.39 22.60
CA THR A 241 25.48 -29.15 21.63
C THR A 241 26.41 -30.13 22.32
N ASP A 242 26.73 -31.22 21.63
CA ASP A 242 27.74 -32.19 22.05
C ASP A 242 29.17 -31.84 21.63
N ARG A 243 29.35 -30.74 20.88
CA ARG A 243 30.65 -30.22 20.49
C ARG A 243 31.46 -29.80 21.70
N ARG A 244 32.71 -30.33 21.81
CA ARG A 244 33.64 -30.01 22.89
C ARG A 244 34.88 -29.25 22.38
N ASP A 245 34.89 -28.95 21.10
CA ASP A 245 35.99 -28.25 20.39
C ASP A 245 35.73 -26.73 20.32
N VAL A 246 34.57 -26.25 20.79
CA VAL A 246 34.17 -24.82 20.76
C VAL A 246 33.66 -24.40 22.13
N HIS A 247 34.17 -23.29 22.64
CA HIS A 247 33.80 -22.74 23.96
C HIS A 247 33.39 -21.26 23.87
N THR A 248 33.98 -20.52 22.95
CA THR A 248 33.81 -19.07 22.79
C THR A 248 33.06 -18.71 21.50
N LEU A 249 32.60 -17.46 21.38
CA LEU A 249 32.01 -16.95 20.16
C LEU A 249 33.01 -16.97 19.00
N GLU A 250 34.25 -16.59 19.24
CA GLU A 250 35.30 -16.56 18.24
C GLU A 250 35.63 -17.94 17.65
N GLU A 251 35.60 -18.97 18.49
CA GLU A 251 35.76 -20.35 18.04
C GLU A 251 34.53 -20.86 17.27
N ALA A 252 33.32 -20.54 17.76
CA ALA A 252 32.07 -21.02 17.18
C ALA A 252 31.82 -20.41 15.78
N ILE A 253 32.17 -19.13 15.57
CA ILE A 253 31.88 -18.42 14.33
C ILE A 253 32.80 -18.80 13.18
N LYS A 254 33.94 -19.36 13.49
CA LYS A 254 34.91 -19.78 12.47
C LYS A 254 34.33 -20.85 11.54
N GLY A 255 34.26 -20.51 10.27
CA GLY A 255 33.64 -21.38 9.27
C GLY A 255 32.12 -21.53 9.43
N ALA A 256 31.44 -20.62 10.14
CA ALA A 256 29.98 -20.54 10.18
C ALA A 256 29.42 -19.91 8.90
N ASP A 257 28.22 -20.32 8.51
CA ASP A 257 27.51 -19.75 7.37
C ASP A 257 26.56 -18.62 7.80
N VAL A 258 25.98 -18.75 8.99
CA VAL A 258 24.99 -17.83 9.53
C VAL A 258 25.35 -17.47 10.96
N PHE A 259 25.32 -16.19 11.27
CA PHE A 259 25.38 -15.64 12.63
C PHE A 259 24.07 -14.91 12.94
N VAL A 260 23.50 -15.18 14.10
CA VAL A 260 22.34 -14.46 14.64
C VAL A 260 22.68 -13.96 16.03
N GLY A 261 22.77 -12.65 16.17
CA GLY A 261 23.01 -11.95 17.43
C GLY A 261 21.71 -11.46 18.06
N LEU A 262 21.47 -11.85 19.31
CA LEU A 262 20.29 -11.50 20.10
C LEU A 262 20.67 -11.28 21.56
N SER A 263 21.77 -10.55 21.79
CA SER A 263 22.33 -10.42 23.11
C SER A 263 22.82 -9.01 23.41
N LYS A 264 24.04 -8.66 23.03
CA LYS A 264 24.75 -7.45 23.46
C LYS A 264 25.47 -6.81 22.29
N GLY A 265 25.43 -5.50 22.20
CA GLY A 265 26.12 -4.76 21.15
C GLY A 265 27.65 -4.86 21.21
N ASN A 266 28.29 -4.64 20.05
CA ASN A 266 29.76 -4.55 19.87
C ASN A 266 30.55 -5.78 20.33
N ILE A 267 30.03 -6.99 20.12
CA ILE A 267 30.68 -8.24 20.50
C ILE A 267 31.25 -9.01 19.31
N LEU A 268 30.89 -8.63 18.10
CA LEU A 268 31.33 -9.26 16.87
C LEU A 268 32.39 -8.38 16.18
N SER A 269 33.61 -8.90 16.05
CA SER A 269 34.69 -8.16 15.41
C SER A 269 34.73 -8.38 13.90
N GLN A 270 35.43 -7.50 13.17
CA GLN A 270 35.66 -7.66 11.74
C GLN A 270 36.43 -8.97 11.41
N ASP A 271 37.36 -9.38 12.26
CA ASP A 271 38.14 -10.61 12.08
C ASP A 271 37.23 -11.85 12.24
N MET A 272 36.28 -11.82 13.15
CA MET A 272 35.27 -12.87 13.26
C MET A 272 34.44 -12.99 11.96
N ILE A 273 34.01 -11.87 11.38
CA ILE A 273 33.32 -11.89 10.07
C ILE A 273 34.21 -12.46 8.96
N ARG A 274 35.50 -12.09 8.91
CA ARG A 274 36.45 -12.64 7.93
C ARG A 274 36.62 -14.14 8.06
N SER A 275 36.45 -14.70 9.27
CA SER A 275 36.65 -16.13 9.55
C SER A 275 35.45 -17.00 9.14
N MET A 276 34.30 -16.39 8.81
CA MET A 276 33.09 -17.10 8.35
C MET A 276 33.28 -17.67 6.93
N ASN A 277 32.38 -18.58 6.54
CA ASN A 277 32.33 -19.12 5.18
C ASN A 277 32.01 -18.01 4.14
N GLU A 278 32.16 -18.34 2.84
CA GLU A 278 31.80 -17.43 1.74
C GLU A 278 30.34 -17.01 1.82
N LYS A 279 30.08 -15.76 1.41
CA LYS A 279 28.73 -15.13 1.51
C LYS A 279 28.08 -15.36 2.88
N PRO A 280 28.73 -14.90 3.97
CA PRO A 280 28.22 -15.10 5.30
C PRO A 280 26.93 -14.29 5.50
N ILE A 281 25.99 -14.87 6.22
CA ILE A 281 24.73 -14.22 6.60
C ILE A 281 24.88 -13.76 8.06
N VAL A 282 24.69 -12.46 8.30
CA VAL A 282 24.87 -11.86 9.61
C VAL A 282 23.63 -11.07 10.02
N PHE A 283 22.92 -11.56 11.02
CA PHE A 283 21.80 -10.88 11.65
C PHE A 283 22.23 -10.33 12.99
N ALA A 284 22.55 -9.03 13.04
CA ALA A 284 22.98 -8.32 14.25
C ALA A 284 21.76 -7.56 14.84
N LEU A 285 21.02 -8.22 15.70
CA LEU A 285 19.67 -7.77 16.14
C LEU A 285 19.65 -7.19 17.55
N ALA A 286 20.77 -7.04 18.23
CA ALA A 286 20.82 -6.38 19.53
C ALA A 286 20.39 -4.91 19.42
N ASN A 287 19.60 -4.45 20.40
CA ASN A 287 19.10 -3.08 20.50
C ASN A 287 19.60 -2.42 21.80
N PRO A 288 19.94 -1.11 21.79
CA PRO A 288 19.93 -0.18 20.63
C PRO A 288 21.19 -0.26 19.75
N VAL A 289 22.23 -0.96 20.20
CA VAL A 289 23.52 -1.10 19.49
C VAL A 289 23.63 -2.54 18.99
N PRO A 290 23.81 -2.77 17.66
CA PRO A 290 23.98 -4.10 17.08
C PRO A 290 25.31 -4.74 17.48
N GLU A 291 25.42 -6.05 17.35
CA GLU A 291 26.64 -6.83 17.66
C GLU A 291 27.85 -6.38 16.85
N ILE A 292 27.61 -5.91 15.61
CA ILE A 292 28.57 -5.21 14.74
C ILE A 292 27.81 -4.17 13.93
N SER A 293 28.42 -3.03 13.62
CA SER A 293 27.80 -2.05 12.73
C SER A 293 27.69 -2.59 11.29
N TYR A 294 26.70 -2.11 10.54
CA TYR A 294 26.55 -2.48 9.13
C TYR A 294 27.79 -2.13 8.33
N ASP A 295 28.35 -0.95 8.55
CA ASP A 295 29.50 -0.44 7.82
C ASP A 295 30.77 -1.25 8.12
N ASP A 296 30.99 -1.65 9.38
CA ASP A 296 32.12 -2.50 9.77
C ASP A 296 32.01 -3.91 9.19
N ALA A 297 30.80 -4.47 9.11
CA ALA A 297 30.59 -5.78 8.53
C ALA A 297 30.86 -5.78 7.02
N ILE A 298 30.38 -4.77 6.29
CA ILE A 298 30.65 -4.60 4.85
C ILE A 298 32.14 -4.30 4.59
N ALA A 299 32.77 -3.51 5.46
CA ALA A 299 34.21 -3.25 5.36
C ALA A 299 35.07 -4.52 5.61
N ALA A 300 34.59 -5.39 6.51
CA ALA A 300 35.29 -6.67 6.75
C ALA A 300 35.16 -7.61 5.56
N ARG A 301 33.94 -7.72 4.98
CA ARG A 301 33.64 -8.61 3.84
C ARG A 301 32.56 -8.02 2.94
N PRO A 302 32.85 -7.59 1.71
CA PRO A 302 31.88 -7.05 0.77
C PRO A 302 30.77 -8.05 0.34
N ASP A 303 31.00 -9.35 0.49
CA ASP A 303 30.06 -10.42 0.17
C ASP A 303 29.12 -10.78 1.33
N VAL A 304 29.22 -10.08 2.48
CA VAL A 304 28.34 -10.33 3.63
C VAL A 304 26.88 -9.93 3.32
N ILE A 305 25.94 -10.79 3.69
CA ILE A 305 24.51 -10.52 3.61
C ILE A 305 24.05 -10.12 5.01
N MET A 306 23.83 -8.82 5.19
CA MET A 306 23.64 -8.21 6.51
C MET A 306 22.20 -7.78 6.76
N SER A 307 21.74 -7.99 7.99
CA SER A 307 20.50 -7.45 8.54
C SER A 307 20.73 -6.91 9.96
N THR A 308 19.95 -5.90 10.31
CA THR A 308 19.93 -5.32 11.68
C THR A 308 18.50 -5.00 12.12
N GLY A 309 18.31 -4.68 13.41
CA GLY A 309 17.04 -4.13 13.91
C GLY A 309 16.82 -2.65 13.56
N ARG A 310 17.81 -1.95 12.99
CA ARG A 310 17.78 -0.50 12.76
C ARG A 310 17.10 -0.17 11.42
N SER A 311 16.29 0.90 11.42
CA SER A 311 15.57 1.39 10.23
C SER A 311 16.45 2.13 9.22
N ASP A 312 17.65 2.55 9.62
CA ASP A 312 18.58 3.32 8.81
C ASP A 312 19.49 2.46 7.92
N TYR A 313 19.40 1.14 8.04
CA TYR A 313 20.18 0.20 7.23
C TYR A 313 19.28 -0.69 6.35
N PRO A 314 19.85 -1.33 5.31
CA PRO A 314 19.14 -2.33 4.51
C PRO A 314 18.66 -3.51 5.37
N ASN A 315 17.58 -4.18 4.90
CA ASN A 315 17.09 -5.42 5.50
C ASN A 315 16.78 -5.33 7.00
N GLN A 316 16.00 -4.31 7.40
CA GLN A 316 15.58 -4.17 8.79
C GLN A 316 14.71 -5.35 9.24
N ILE A 317 15.12 -6.06 10.29
CA ILE A 317 14.26 -7.01 11.01
C ILE A 317 13.49 -6.23 12.08
N ASN A 318 12.19 -6.07 11.87
CA ASN A 318 11.31 -5.31 12.73
C ASN A 318 9.97 -6.05 12.88
N ASN A 319 9.55 -6.27 14.12
CA ASN A 319 8.32 -7.01 14.45
C ASN A 319 7.06 -6.41 13.81
N VAL A 320 7.05 -5.12 13.48
CA VAL A 320 5.93 -4.43 12.82
C VAL A 320 5.59 -5.02 11.44
N ILE A 321 6.52 -5.72 10.80
CA ILE A 321 6.27 -6.44 9.54
C ILE A 321 5.38 -7.68 9.76
N GLY A 322 5.21 -8.14 11.00
CA GLY A 322 4.51 -9.39 11.35
C GLY A 322 3.27 -9.21 12.20
N PHE A 323 3.41 -8.74 13.45
CA PHE A 323 2.34 -8.84 14.45
C PHE A 323 1.01 -8.20 14.04
N PRO A 324 0.94 -7.03 13.38
CA PRO A 324 -0.34 -6.43 13.05
C PRO A 324 -1.15 -7.31 12.09
N TYR A 325 -0.47 -7.90 11.15
CA TYR A 325 -1.08 -8.72 10.10
C TYR A 325 -1.40 -10.14 10.57
N ILE A 326 -0.60 -10.68 11.49
CA ILE A 326 -0.87 -11.97 12.13
C ILE A 326 -2.14 -11.88 12.98
N PHE A 327 -2.26 -10.83 13.81
CA PHE A 327 -3.49 -10.60 14.56
C PHE A 327 -4.68 -10.28 13.65
N ARG A 328 -4.47 -9.49 12.57
CA ARG A 328 -5.54 -9.23 11.59
C ARG A 328 -6.09 -10.52 11.01
N GLY A 329 -5.24 -11.41 10.51
CA GLY A 329 -5.67 -12.68 9.95
C GLY A 329 -6.33 -13.60 10.98
N ALA A 330 -5.84 -13.62 12.22
CA ALA A 330 -6.43 -14.39 13.31
C ALA A 330 -7.81 -13.86 13.74
N LEU A 331 -7.95 -12.52 13.87
CA LEU A 331 -9.21 -11.88 14.26
C LEU A 331 -10.30 -12.06 13.20
N ASP A 332 -9.98 -11.96 11.91
CA ASP A 332 -10.96 -12.03 10.82
C ASP A 332 -11.64 -13.38 10.69
N VAL A 333 -10.99 -14.43 11.17
CA VAL A 333 -11.57 -15.77 11.25
C VAL A 333 -12.01 -16.13 12.67
N HIS A 334 -11.97 -15.19 13.62
CA HIS A 334 -12.22 -15.38 15.04
C HIS A 334 -11.46 -16.61 15.57
N ALA A 335 -10.16 -16.69 15.30
CA ALA A 335 -9.33 -17.82 15.68
C ALA A 335 -9.32 -18.05 17.20
N LYS A 336 -9.20 -19.31 17.62
CA LYS A 336 -9.05 -19.69 19.04
C LYS A 336 -7.63 -19.55 19.53
N ALA A 337 -6.66 -19.57 18.62
CA ALA A 337 -5.24 -19.48 18.93
C ALA A 337 -4.45 -18.94 17.75
N ILE A 338 -3.24 -18.46 17.99
CA ILE A 338 -2.17 -18.31 16.97
C ILE A 338 -1.24 -19.52 17.17
N ASN A 339 -1.35 -20.50 16.25
CA ASN A 339 -0.56 -21.74 16.29
C ASN A 339 0.70 -21.69 15.42
N GLU A 340 1.47 -22.78 15.39
CA GLU A 340 2.74 -22.83 14.64
C GLU A 340 2.52 -22.77 13.13
N GLU A 341 1.41 -23.36 12.62
CA GLU A 341 1.03 -23.32 11.21
C GLU A 341 0.77 -21.88 10.74
N MET A 342 0.06 -21.09 11.54
CA MET A 342 -0.20 -19.66 11.25
C MET A 342 1.09 -18.84 11.27
N LYS A 343 1.99 -19.08 12.21
CA LYS A 343 3.31 -18.41 12.28
C LYS A 343 4.17 -18.77 11.08
N MET A 344 4.20 -20.04 10.68
CA MET A 344 4.94 -20.48 9.50
C MET A 344 4.35 -19.92 8.20
N ALA A 345 3.02 -19.82 8.11
CA ALA A 345 2.36 -19.16 6.98
C ALA A 345 2.76 -17.68 6.86
N ALA A 346 2.87 -16.97 7.98
CA ALA A 346 3.37 -15.59 7.99
C ALA A 346 4.83 -15.52 7.52
N VAL A 347 5.70 -16.42 7.97
CA VAL A 347 7.10 -16.52 7.51
C VAL A 347 7.18 -16.64 6.00
N HIS A 348 6.42 -17.57 5.41
CA HIS A 348 6.42 -17.77 3.97
C HIS A 348 5.87 -16.58 3.21
N ALA A 349 4.73 -16.02 3.65
CA ALA A 349 4.12 -14.87 3.00
C ALA A 349 5.05 -13.64 2.99
N ILE A 350 5.72 -13.33 4.12
CA ILE A 350 6.68 -12.23 4.21
C ILE A 350 7.89 -12.49 3.29
N ALA A 351 8.42 -13.70 3.28
CA ALA A 351 9.57 -14.06 2.45
C ALA A 351 9.23 -13.95 0.95
N ASP A 352 8.08 -14.46 0.54
CA ASP A 352 7.68 -14.47 -0.86
C ASP A 352 7.30 -13.05 -1.36
N LEU A 353 6.77 -12.19 -0.48
CA LEU A 353 6.47 -10.80 -0.79
C LEU A 353 7.73 -10.00 -1.18
N ALA A 354 8.86 -10.24 -0.53
CA ALA A 354 10.13 -9.58 -0.85
C ALA A 354 10.63 -9.85 -2.28
N LYS A 355 10.18 -10.93 -2.91
CA LYS A 355 10.56 -11.35 -4.26
C LYS A 355 9.73 -10.69 -5.35
N GLN A 356 8.58 -10.14 -5.01
CA GLN A 356 7.68 -9.45 -5.94
C GLN A 356 8.21 -8.03 -6.23
N THR A 357 7.74 -7.44 -7.34
CA THR A 357 8.07 -6.05 -7.69
C THR A 357 7.67 -5.10 -6.55
N VAL A 358 8.62 -4.29 -6.09
CA VAL A 358 8.40 -3.36 -4.98
C VAL A 358 7.54 -2.17 -5.44
N PRO A 359 6.43 -1.84 -4.76
CA PRO A 359 5.62 -0.67 -5.08
C PRO A 359 6.39 0.65 -4.95
N ASP A 360 6.11 1.62 -5.83
CA ASP A 360 6.81 2.90 -5.82
C ASP A 360 6.64 3.68 -4.52
N VAL A 361 5.49 3.58 -3.85
CA VAL A 361 5.27 4.18 -2.53
C VAL A 361 6.32 3.75 -1.50
N VAL A 362 6.82 2.52 -1.59
CA VAL A 362 7.92 2.04 -0.73
C VAL A 362 9.23 2.70 -1.12
N ASN A 363 9.52 2.80 -2.44
CA ASN A 363 10.71 3.47 -2.94
C ASN A 363 10.73 4.95 -2.55
N GLU A 364 9.61 5.65 -2.64
CA GLU A 364 9.46 7.07 -2.29
C GLU A 364 9.74 7.33 -0.81
N VAL A 365 9.12 6.55 0.09
CA VAL A 365 9.32 6.70 1.54
C VAL A 365 10.77 6.50 1.97
N TYR A 366 11.50 5.62 1.29
CA TYR A 366 12.91 5.35 1.58
C TYR A 366 13.88 6.16 0.70
N HIS A 367 13.38 7.09 -0.15
CA HIS A 367 14.17 7.93 -1.06
C HIS A 367 15.12 7.11 -1.95
N VAL A 368 14.64 5.99 -2.48
CA VAL A 368 15.35 5.08 -3.39
C VAL A 368 14.48 4.81 -4.62
N ASN A 369 15.06 4.40 -5.73
CA ASN A 369 14.32 4.25 -6.99
C ASN A 369 14.27 2.81 -7.53
N ASP A 370 14.96 1.86 -6.88
CA ASP A 370 15.27 0.57 -7.49
C ASP A 370 15.37 -0.60 -6.49
N LEU A 371 14.59 -0.58 -5.42
CA LEU A 371 14.54 -1.73 -4.50
C LEU A 371 14.11 -2.98 -5.26
N THR A 372 14.99 -3.98 -5.25
CA THR A 372 14.76 -5.28 -5.88
C THR A 372 15.34 -6.38 -5.00
N PHE A 373 14.76 -7.59 -5.06
CA PHE A 373 15.22 -8.74 -4.31
C PHE A 373 16.71 -9.00 -4.50
N GLY A 374 17.45 -9.11 -3.39
CA GLY A 374 18.90 -9.32 -3.39
C GLY A 374 19.54 -8.97 -2.06
N PRO A 375 20.89 -8.86 -1.99
CA PRO A 375 21.61 -8.66 -0.72
C PRO A 375 21.18 -7.43 0.08
N LYS A 376 20.64 -6.39 -0.58
CA LYS A 376 20.19 -5.15 0.05
C LYS A 376 18.68 -5.08 0.28
N TYR A 377 17.92 -6.07 -0.24
CA TYR A 377 16.47 -6.15 -0.04
C TYR A 377 16.05 -7.62 -0.14
N PHE A 378 16.04 -8.32 0.96
CA PHE A 378 15.53 -9.69 1.08
C PHE A 378 14.41 -9.82 2.11
N ILE A 379 13.98 -8.70 2.70
CA ILE A 379 12.83 -8.60 3.57
C ILE A 379 12.03 -7.34 3.22
N PRO A 380 10.68 -7.38 3.23
CA PRO A 380 9.86 -6.22 2.92
C PRO A 380 10.10 -5.07 3.92
N LYS A 381 9.84 -3.85 3.48
CA LYS A 381 9.87 -2.67 4.36
C LYS A 381 8.57 -2.57 5.17
N PRO A 382 8.61 -2.03 6.40
CA PRO A 382 7.41 -1.87 7.25
C PRO A 382 6.24 -1.13 6.60
N VAL A 383 6.53 -0.20 5.70
CA VAL A 383 5.51 0.61 4.98
C VAL A 383 4.96 -0.07 3.73
N ASP A 384 5.35 -1.31 3.44
CA ASP A 384 4.86 -2.03 2.26
C ASP A 384 3.36 -2.32 2.39
N PRO A 385 2.51 -1.70 1.55
CA PRO A 385 1.07 -1.80 1.68
C PRO A 385 0.53 -3.22 1.38
N ARG A 386 1.31 -4.08 0.75
CA ARG A 386 0.92 -5.46 0.43
C ARG A 386 0.97 -6.40 1.64
N LEU A 387 1.68 -6.02 2.71
CA LEU A 387 1.81 -6.84 3.92
C LEU A 387 0.45 -7.23 4.51
N ILE A 388 -0.50 -6.29 4.57
CA ILE A 388 -1.82 -6.59 5.13
C ILE A 388 -2.58 -7.64 4.31
N THR A 389 -2.50 -7.59 2.99
CA THR A 389 -3.20 -8.54 2.14
C THR A 389 -2.54 -9.90 2.11
N GLU A 390 -1.22 -9.95 1.93
CA GLU A 390 -0.53 -11.22 1.74
C GLU A 390 -0.33 -11.98 3.06
N VAL A 391 0.10 -11.26 4.11
CA VAL A 391 0.36 -11.92 5.41
C VAL A 391 -0.95 -12.28 6.11
N SER A 392 -1.92 -11.36 6.20
CA SER A 392 -3.19 -11.65 6.89
C SER A 392 -3.98 -12.75 6.20
N ALA A 393 -4.01 -12.77 4.85
CA ALA A 393 -4.69 -13.83 4.11
C ALA A 393 -4.02 -15.21 4.31
N ALA A 394 -2.68 -15.26 4.32
CA ALA A 394 -1.95 -16.50 4.58
C ALA A 394 -2.20 -17.03 6.01
N VAL A 395 -2.20 -16.14 6.99
CA VAL A 395 -2.48 -16.49 8.39
C VAL A 395 -3.92 -16.95 8.58
N ALA A 396 -4.90 -16.25 8.01
CA ALA A 396 -6.30 -16.63 8.05
C ALA A 396 -6.54 -18.01 7.40
N LYS A 397 -5.90 -18.25 6.25
CA LYS A 397 -5.95 -19.55 5.59
C LYS A 397 -5.37 -20.67 6.46
N ALA A 398 -4.21 -20.45 7.05
CA ALA A 398 -3.58 -21.42 7.95
C ALA A 398 -4.42 -21.70 9.19
N ALA A 399 -5.09 -20.67 9.75
CA ALA A 399 -6.02 -20.84 10.86
C ALA A 399 -7.21 -21.74 10.49
N MET A 400 -7.74 -21.58 9.27
CA MET A 400 -8.82 -22.45 8.76
C MET A 400 -8.33 -23.89 8.52
N ASP A 401 -7.20 -24.03 7.84
CA ASP A 401 -6.63 -25.34 7.48
C ASP A 401 -6.25 -26.15 8.73
N SER A 402 -5.80 -25.49 9.81
CA SER A 402 -5.47 -26.12 11.10
C SER A 402 -6.65 -26.26 12.07
N GLY A 403 -7.86 -25.83 11.68
CA GLY A 403 -9.09 -26.01 12.45
C GLY A 403 -9.26 -25.09 13.66
N VAL A 404 -8.46 -24.01 13.77
CA VAL A 404 -8.59 -23.06 14.89
C VAL A 404 -9.51 -21.87 14.57
N ALA A 405 -9.96 -21.72 13.34
CA ALA A 405 -10.89 -20.69 12.90
C ALA A 405 -12.34 -21.03 13.31
N ARG A 406 -13.08 -20.04 13.89
CA ARG A 406 -14.53 -20.15 14.15
C ARG A 406 -15.36 -19.78 12.92
N THR A 407 -14.92 -18.76 12.19
CA THR A 407 -15.65 -18.20 11.04
C THR A 407 -14.79 -18.32 9.79
N PRO A 408 -15.02 -19.33 8.93
CA PRO A 408 -14.21 -19.52 7.75
C PRO A 408 -14.52 -18.48 6.67
N ILE A 409 -13.47 -17.95 6.02
CA ILE A 409 -13.57 -17.10 4.84
C ILE A 409 -13.93 -17.94 3.63
N LYS A 410 -15.01 -17.61 2.94
CA LYS A 410 -15.49 -18.34 1.75
C LYS A 410 -14.86 -17.85 0.45
N ASP A 411 -14.57 -16.55 0.36
CA ASP A 411 -14.01 -15.89 -0.80
C ASP A 411 -12.76 -15.09 -0.39
N PHE A 412 -11.60 -15.62 -0.70
CA PHE A 412 -10.31 -15.00 -0.36
C PHE A 412 -10.00 -13.78 -1.21
N GLU A 413 -10.51 -13.69 -2.44
CA GLU A 413 -10.30 -12.49 -3.26
C GLU A 413 -11.13 -11.31 -2.70
N ALA A 414 -12.38 -11.56 -2.35
CA ALA A 414 -13.20 -10.55 -1.66
C ALA A 414 -12.58 -10.14 -0.31
N TYR A 415 -11.99 -11.08 0.42
CA TYR A 415 -11.29 -10.81 1.67
C TYR A 415 -10.05 -9.93 1.47
N LYS A 416 -9.17 -10.26 0.53
CA LYS A 416 -8.01 -9.44 0.19
C LYS A 416 -8.42 -8.03 -0.25
N GLN A 417 -9.50 -7.92 -1.01
CA GLN A 417 -10.07 -6.63 -1.38
C GLN A 417 -10.53 -5.82 -0.16
N HIS A 418 -11.20 -6.47 0.80
CA HIS A 418 -11.61 -5.81 2.05
C HIS A 418 -10.40 -5.29 2.83
N LEU A 419 -9.32 -6.08 2.93
CA LEU A 419 -8.08 -5.67 3.59
C LEU A 419 -7.43 -4.43 2.94
N ARG A 420 -7.41 -4.36 1.60
CA ARG A 420 -6.91 -3.17 0.87
C ARG A 420 -7.74 -1.93 1.19
N GLN A 421 -9.06 -2.08 1.30
CA GLN A 421 -9.97 -0.97 1.66
C GLN A 421 -9.76 -0.44 3.07
N MET A 422 -9.48 -1.31 4.03
CA MET A 422 -9.27 -0.91 5.43
C MET A 422 -8.14 0.12 5.59
N LEU A 423 -7.12 0.06 4.73
CA LEU A 423 -5.99 1.01 4.73
C LEU A 423 -6.14 2.11 3.66
N GLY A 424 -7.31 2.28 3.06
CA GLY A 424 -7.54 3.29 2.02
C GLY A 424 -6.75 3.04 0.72
N GLN A 425 -6.31 1.81 0.47
CA GLN A 425 -5.46 1.48 -0.67
C GLN A 425 -6.22 1.33 -1.98
N GLU A 426 -7.49 0.96 -1.92
CA GLU A 426 -8.39 0.85 -3.09
C GLU A 426 -9.79 1.35 -2.74
N THR A 427 -10.36 2.12 -3.64
CA THR A 427 -11.75 2.57 -3.55
C THR A 427 -12.66 1.69 -4.39
N LYS A 428 -13.97 1.78 -4.15
CA LYS A 428 -14.98 1.07 -4.96
C LYS A 428 -14.88 1.43 -6.43
N LEU A 429 -14.57 2.69 -6.74
CA LEU A 429 -14.45 3.20 -8.09
C LEU A 429 -13.26 2.57 -8.82
N THR A 430 -12.04 2.67 -8.26
CA THR A 430 -10.82 2.10 -8.85
C THR A 430 -10.95 0.61 -9.12
N ARG A 431 -11.53 -0.12 -8.16
CA ARG A 431 -11.79 -1.56 -8.32
C ARG A 431 -12.74 -1.85 -9.48
N SER A 432 -13.84 -1.10 -9.57
CA SER A 432 -14.80 -1.25 -10.67
C SER A 432 -14.13 -0.99 -12.03
N LEU A 433 -13.27 0.01 -12.09
CA LEU A 433 -12.48 0.32 -13.30
C LEU A 433 -11.55 -0.84 -13.67
N HIS A 434 -10.72 -1.30 -12.73
CA HIS A 434 -9.77 -2.39 -12.98
C HIS A 434 -10.49 -3.68 -13.38
N ALA A 435 -11.58 -4.05 -12.69
CA ALA A 435 -12.36 -5.24 -13.00
C ALA A 435 -13.02 -5.16 -14.39
N THR A 436 -13.55 -4.00 -14.76
CA THR A 436 -14.15 -3.80 -16.10
C THR A 436 -13.09 -3.84 -17.20
N ALA A 437 -11.94 -3.20 -17.00
CA ALA A 437 -10.83 -3.23 -17.96
C ALA A 437 -10.29 -4.64 -18.15
N ALA A 438 -10.14 -5.41 -17.08
CA ALA A 438 -9.63 -6.79 -17.13
C ALA A 438 -10.58 -7.77 -17.83
N GLN A 439 -11.90 -7.48 -17.91
CA GLN A 439 -12.83 -8.26 -18.71
C GLN A 439 -12.65 -8.04 -20.23
N HIS A 440 -12.10 -6.89 -20.62
CA HIS A 440 -11.98 -6.47 -22.02
C HIS A 440 -10.61 -5.85 -22.30
N PRO A 441 -9.48 -6.57 -22.10
CA PRO A 441 -8.13 -6.01 -22.25
C PRO A 441 -7.90 -5.50 -23.69
N GLN A 442 -7.31 -4.31 -23.80
CA GLN A 442 -7.05 -3.63 -25.06
C GLN A 442 -5.55 -3.48 -25.31
N ARG A 443 -5.15 -3.31 -26.57
CA ARG A 443 -3.75 -3.04 -26.96
C ARG A 443 -3.43 -1.58 -26.71
N ILE A 444 -2.59 -1.31 -25.70
CA ILE A 444 -2.28 0.06 -25.28
C ILE A 444 -0.81 0.37 -25.47
N VAL A 445 -0.54 1.48 -26.15
CA VAL A 445 0.82 1.99 -26.41
C VAL A 445 1.28 2.85 -25.24
N PHE A 446 2.42 2.50 -24.66
CA PHE A 446 3.14 3.27 -23.65
C PHE A 446 4.32 3.98 -24.31
N ALA A 447 4.19 5.29 -24.54
CA ALA A 447 5.13 6.07 -25.34
C ALA A 447 6.54 6.15 -24.75
N GLU A 448 6.63 6.27 -23.43
CA GLU A 448 7.89 6.38 -22.70
C GLU A 448 8.31 5.02 -22.11
N GLY A 449 8.29 3.95 -22.91
CA GLY A 449 8.61 2.59 -22.44
C GLY A 449 9.95 2.44 -21.72
N GLY A 450 10.92 3.31 -22.01
CA GLY A 450 12.21 3.36 -21.32
C GLY A 450 12.24 4.16 -20.01
N HIS A 451 11.11 4.73 -19.56
CA HIS A 451 11.00 5.34 -18.24
C HIS A 451 10.71 4.27 -17.18
N PRO A 452 11.43 4.23 -16.05
CA PRO A 452 11.22 3.21 -15.02
C PRO A 452 9.77 3.07 -14.55
N THR A 453 9.11 4.19 -14.22
CA THR A 453 7.72 4.23 -13.75
C THR A 453 6.74 3.74 -14.82
N MET A 454 6.92 4.18 -16.08
CA MET A 454 6.07 3.73 -17.20
C MET A 454 6.21 2.23 -17.47
N MET A 455 7.44 1.71 -17.45
CA MET A 455 7.69 0.27 -17.64
C MET A 455 7.07 -0.57 -16.52
N LYS A 456 7.22 -0.15 -15.25
CA LYS A 456 6.58 -0.81 -14.11
C LYS A 456 5.05 -0.81 -14.25
N ALA A 457 4.47 0.31 -14.63
CA ALA A 457 3.02 0.43 -14.82
C ALA A 457 2.51 -0.49 -15.95
N ALA A 458 3.22 -0.56 -17.08
CA ALA A 458 2.87 -1.44 -18.20
C ALA A 458 2.94 -2.92 -17.78
N VAL A 459 3.99 -3.32 -17.05
CA VAL A 459 4.13 -4.70 -16.53
C VAL A 459 3.02 -5.01 -15.52
N GLN A 460 2.73 -4.10 -14.60
CA GLN A 460 1.67 -4.28 -13.60
C GLN A 460 0.29 -4.36 -14.26
N ALA A 461 -0.05 -3.44 -15.17
CA ALA A 461 -1.33 -3.45 -15.87
C ALA A 461 -1.53 -4.76 -16.68
N LYS A 462 -0.44 -5.32 -17.23
CA LYS A 462 -0.47 -6.63 -17.89
C LYS A 462 -0.71 -7.76 -16.88
N GLN A 463 0.00 -7.77 -15.75
CA GLN A 463 -0.15 -8.80 -14.71
C GLN A 463 -1.57 -8.80 -14.11
N GLU A 464 -2.18 -7.62 -13.98
CA GLU A 464 -3.56 -7.47 -13.54
C GLU A 464 -4.61 -7.74 -14.66
N GLY A 465 -4.14 -8.04 -15.87
CA GLY A 465 -5.01 -8.33 -17.02
C GLY A 465 -5.72 -7.11 -17.62
N ILE A 466 -5.36 -5.90 -17.20
CA ILE A 466 -6.01 -4.65 -17.61
C ILE A 466 -5.79 -4.36 -19.09
N CYS A 467 -4.60 -4.66 -19.64
CA CYS A 467 -4.28 -4.39 -21.03
C CYS A 467 -3.24 -5.35 -21.63
N VAL A 468 -3.10 -5.29 -22.93
CA VAL A 468 -1.97 -5.85 -23.68
C VAL A 468 -1.03 -4.68 -24.02
N PRO A 469 0.07 -4.49 -23.28
CA PRO A 469 0.93 -3.32 -23.45
C PRO A 469 1.82 -3.43 -24.67
N ILE A 470 2.09 -2.28 -25.30
CA ILE A 470 3.09 -2.08 -26.37
C ILE A 470 4.05 -0.99 -25.86
N LEU A 471 5.34 -1.30 -25.75
CA LEU A 471 6.34 -0.34 -25.30
C LEU A 471 7.05 0.29 -26.49
N LEU A 472 7.01 1.63 -26.60
CA LEU A 472 7.81 2.33 -27.61
C LEU A 472 9.22 2.60 -27.09
N GLY A 473 10.21 2.27 -27.89
CA GLY A 473 11.61 2.59 -27.65
C GLY A 473 12.59 1.56 -28.19
N ASN A 474 13.88 1.89 -28.05
CA ASN A 474 14.94 1.00 -28.50
C ASN A 474 15.02 -0.26 -27.64
N GLN A 475 15.00 -1.44 -28.26
CA GLN A 475 14.97 -2.75 -27.63
C GLN A 475 16.08 -2.94 -26.59
N ASP A 476 17.33 -2.59 -26.95
CA ASP A 476 18.47 -2.78 -26.04
C ASP A 476 18.39 -1.86 -24.81
N ARG A 477 17.89 -0.63 -25.01
CA ARG A 477 17.68 0.31 -23.92
C ARG A 477 16.59 -0.18 -22.98
N LEU A 478 15.46 -0.66 -23.50
CA LEU A 478 14.36 -1.20 -22.70
C LEU A 478 14.82 -2.44 -21.93
N ASN A 479 15.55 -3.37 -22.56
CA ASN A 479 16.08 -4.54 -21.90
C ASN A 479 17.06 -4.18 -20.77
N ARG A 480 17.92 -3.16 -20.94
CA ARG A 480 18.79 -2.69 -19.85
C ARG A 480 17.99 -2.13 -18.68
N VAL A 481 16.94 -1.36 -18.93
CA VAL A 481 16.06 -0.83 -17.86
C VAL A 481 15.34 -1.98 -17.17
N ALA A 482 14.74 -2.90 -17.91
CA ALA A 482 14.05 -4.06 -17.38
C ALA A 482 14.97 -4.94 -16.52
N ASN A 483 16.18 -5.25 -17.00
CA ASN A 483 17.18 -6.02 -16.25
C ASN A 483 17.61 -5.33 -14.94
N ARG A 484 17.79 -4.00 -14.97
CA ARG A 484 18.09 -3.22 -13.75
C ARG A 484 16.97 -3.28 -12.74
N LEU A 485 15.72 -3.22 -13.22
CA LEU A 485 14.50 -3.27 -12.37
C LEU A 485 14.04 -4.71 -12.07
N LYS A 486 14.73 -5.71 -12.65
CA LYS A 486 14.35 -7.13 -12.56
C LYS A 486 12.90 -7.39 -13.01
N LEU A 487 12.45 -6.68 -14.02
CA LEU A 487 11.16 -6.86 -14.65
C LEU A 487 11.27 -7.82 -15.83
N ASP A 488 10.31 -8.71 -15.96
CA ASP A 488 10.16 -9.55 -17.16
C ASP A 488 9.29 -8.82 -18.18
N ILE A 489 9.90 -8.49 -19.32
CA ILE A 489 9.23 -7.87 -20.48
C ILE A 489 9.35 -8.74 -21.73
N SER A 490 9.74 -10.03 -21.59
CA SER A 490 10.02 -10.93 -22.70
C SER A 490 8.79 -11.19 -23.59
N ASP A 491 7.61 -11.09 -23.02
CA ASP A 491 6.31 -11.30 -23.66
C ASP A 491 5.53 -9.98 -23.89
N ILE A 492 6.21 -8.83 -23.81
CA ILE A 492 5.67 -7.51 -24.16
C ILE A 492 6.18 -7.08 -25.52
N GLU A 493 5.27 -6.66 -26.39
CA GLU A 493 5.61 -6.12 -27.71
C GLU A 493 6.42 -4.83 -27.56
N ILE A 494 7.59 -4.79 -28.19
CA ILE A 494 8.46 -3.61 -28.22
C ILE A 494 8.61 -3.12 -29.67
N ILE A 495 8.32 -1.83 -29.87
CA ILE A 495 8.43 -1.18 -31.16
C ILE A 495 9.46 -0.05 -31.07
N ASP A 496 10.57 -0.21 -31.80
CA ASP A 496 11.52 0.88 -32.04
C ASP A 496 11.13 1.62 -33.33
N MET A 497 10.41 2.72 -33.16
CA MET A 497 9.92 3.54 -34.28
C MET A 497 11.02 4.07 -35.20
N ARG A 498 12.29 4.01 -34.80
CA ARG A 498 13.46 4.43 -35.57
C ARG A 498 14.11 3.29 -36.34
N ALA A 499 13.75 2.06 -36.04
CA ALA A 499 14.31 0.89 -36.73
C ALA A 499 13.86 0.83 -38.21
N ASP A 500 14.75 0.26 -39.04
CA ASP A 500 14.47 0.13 -40.48
C ASP A 500 13.23 -0.69 -40.78
N LYS A 501 12.95 -1.72 -39.99
CA LYS A 501 11.72 -2.54 -40.14
C LYS A 501 10.42 -1.75 -40.02
N GLU A 502 10.45 -0.58 -39.37
CA GLU A 502 9.27 0.30 -39.18
C GLU A 502 9.12 1.33 -40.33
N GLN A 503 9.95 1.27 -41.38
CA GLN A 503 9.88 2.19 -42.53
C GLN A 503 8.50 2.18 -43.20
N GLY A 504 7.91 1.01 -43.36
CA GLY A 504 6.59 0.85 -43.95
C GLY A 504 5.48 1.52 -43.15
N HIS A 505 5.48 1.31 -41.82
CA HIS A 505 4.53 1.94 -40.91
C HIS A 505 4.72 3.46 -40.92
N ARG A 506 5.97 3.96 -40.82
CA ARG A 506 6.26 5.41 -40.87
C ARG A 506 5.69 6.03 -42.16
N ALA A 507 5.89 5.38 -43.32
CA ALA A 507 5.37 5.88 -44.58
C ALA A 507 3.84 5.91 -44.62
N THR A 508 3.18 4.87 -44.14
CA THR A 508 1.71 4.78 -44.08
C THR A 508 1.14 5.87 -43.16
N TYR A 509 1.70 6.02 -41.95
CA TYR A 509 1.24 7.01 -40.97
C TYR A 509 1.49 8.44 -41.44
N ALA A 510 2.66 8.68 -42.05
CA ALA A 510 2.99 9.98 -42.63
C ALA A 510 2.03 10.37 -43.76
N LYS A 511 1.71 9.43 -44.66
CA LYS A 511 0.74 9.65 -45.73
C LYS A 511 -0.63 10.03 -45.16
N HIS A 512 -1.11 9.29 -44.16
CA HIS A 512 -2.39 9.56 -43.52
C HIS A 512 -2.41 10.93 -42.83
N LEU A 513 -1.34 11.29 -42.09
CA LEU A 513 -1.24 12.59 -41.45
C LEU A 513 -1.19 13.73 -42.49
N ALA A 514 -0.40 13.60 -43.56
CA ALA A 514 -0.30 14.60 -44.61
C ALA A 514 -1.64 14.81 -45.31
N GLU A 515 -2.36 13.74 -45.64
CA GLU A 515 -3.71 13.81 -46.27
C GLU A 515 -4.71 14.49 -45.32
N LYS A 516 -4.71 14.13 -44.02
CA LYS A 516 -5.60 14.69 -42.99
C LYS A 516 -5.36 16.19 -42.75
N ARG A 517 -4.11 16.65 -42.91
CA ARG A 517 -3.66 18.03 -42.65
C ARG A 517 -3.20 18.79 -43.89
N ALA A 518 -3.58 18.30 -45.07
CA ALA A 518 -3.20 18.92 -46.33
C ALA A 518 -3.59 20.41 -46.46
N ARG A 519 -4.75 20.80 -45.90
CA ARG A 519 -5.21 22.19 -45.89
C ARG A 519 -4.45 23.09 -44.90
N GLU A 520 -3.68 22.48 -43.97
CA GLU A 520 -2.80 23.18 -43.04
C GLU A 520 -1.35 23.25 -43.55
N GLY A 521 -1.12 22.77 -44.80
CA GLY A 521 0.16 22.85 -45.47
C GLY A 521 1.14 21.70 -45.18
N TYR A 522 0.69 20.61 -44.55
CA TYR A 522 1.54 19.45 -44.28
C TYR A 522 1.94 18.74 -45.57
N THR A 523 3.26 18.59 -45.77
CA THR A 523 3.81 17.74 -46.84
C THR A 523 4.03 16.31 -46.29
N PHE A 524 4.21 15.36 -47.24
CA PHE A 524 4.55 13.98 -46.87
C PHE A 524 5.89 13.92 -46.13
N GLU A 525 6.89 14.65 -46.62
CA GLU A 525 8.24 14.67 -46.03
C GLU A 525 8.22 15.18 -44.59
N GLU A 526 7.55 16.31 -44.32
CA GLU A 526 7.37 16.83 -42.98
C GLU A 526 6.63 15.86 -42.07
N ALA A 527 5.58 15.23 -42.56
CA ALA A 527 4.83 14.21 -41.81
C ALA A 527 5.70 12.98 -41.54
N TYR A 528 6.54 12.55 -42.53
CA TYR A 528 7.43 11.41 -42.35
C TYR A 528 8.51 11.66 -41.30
N ASP A 529 9.11 12.85 -41.26
CA ASP A 529 10.07 13.23 -40.22
C ASP A 529 9.47 13.22 -38.84
N LYS A 530 8.19 13.64 -38.71
CA LYS A 530 7.46 13.58 -37.43
C LYS A 530 7.27 12.15 -36.88
N MET A 531 7.24 11.13 -37.78
CA MET A 531 7.09 9.73 -37.37
C MET A 531 8.32 9.18 -36.61
N TYR A 532 9.43 9.90 -36.54
CA TYR A 532 10.56 9.60 -35.67
C TYR A 532 10.35 10.09 -34.22
N GLU A 533 9.27 10.84 -33.96
CA GLU A 533 8.88 11.28 -32.62
C GLU A 533 7.84 10.31 -32.02
N ARG A 534 8.06 9.88 -30.79
CA ARG A 534 7.24 8.85 -30.12
C ARG A 534 5.75 9.18 -30.07
N ASN A 535 5.39 10.44 -29.81
CA ASN A 535 3.99 10.83 -29.68
C ASN A 535 3.28 10.83 -31.03
N TYR A 536 3.93 11.31 -32.11
CA TYR A 536 3.38 11.22 -33.47
C TYR A 536 3.22 9.78 -33.91
N TYR A 537 4.26 8.96 -33.73
CA TYR A 537 4.21 7.55 -34.10
C TYR A 537 3.14 6.78 -33.35
N GLY A 538 3.16 6.85 -32.00
CA GLY A 538 2.22 6.09 -31.16
C GLY A 538 0.77 6.51 -31.30
N MET A 539 0.49 7.82 -31.44
CA MET A 539 -0.87 8.27 -31.75
C MET A 539 -1.32 7.86 -33.17
N SER A 540 -0.40 7.83 -34.12
CA SER A 540 -0.71 7.34 -35.48
C SER A 540 -1.00 5.83 -35.51
N MET A 541 -0.38 5.03 -34.62
CA MET A 541 -0.77 3.62 -34.44
C MET A 541 -2.26 3.51 -34.05
N VAL A 542 -2.71 4.35 -33.10
CA VAL A 542 -4.12 4.34 -32.66
C VAL A 542 -5.06 4.86 -33.76
N GLU A 543 -4.67 5.91 -34.47
CA GLU A 543 -5.46 6.45 -35.56
C GLU A 543 -5.67 5.45 -36.69
N ASN A 544 -4.62 4.66 -37.01
CA ASN A 544 -4.67 3.65 -38.06
C ASN A 544 -5.21 2.29 -37.61
N GLY A 545 -5.44 2.10 -36.30
CA GLY A 545 -6.03 0.86 -35.77
C GLY A 545 -5.01 -0.24 -35.40
N ASP A 546 -3.72 0.06 -35.43
CA ASP A 546 -2.65 -0.86 -35.04
C ASP A 546 -2.52 -0.96 -33.51
N ALA A 547 -3.16 -0.05 -32.77
CA ALA A 547 -3.36 -0.09 -31.33
C ALA A 547 -4.74 0.51 -30.96
N ASP A 548 -5.20 0.27 -29.74
CA ASP A 548 -6.53 0.68 -29.31
C ASP A 548 -6.52 1.97 -28.49
N ALA A 549 -5.44 2.20 -27.73
CA ALA A 549 -5.25 3.41 -26.93
C ALA A 549 -3.77 3.77 -26.79
N PHE A 550 -3.50 4.98 -26.28
CA PHE A 550 -2.16 5.51 -26.14
C PHE A 550 -2.00 6.28 -24.82
N ILE A 551 -0.87 6.08 -24.13
CA ILE A 551 -0.51 6.75 -22.86
C ILE A 551 0.87 7.38 -22.98
N THR A 552 1.00 8.64 -22.51
CA THR A 552 2.25 9.43 -22.48
C THR A 552 2.19 10.50 -21.39
N GLY A 553 3.32 11.14 -21.04
CA GLY A 553 3.32 12.34 -20.19
C GLY A 553 4.50 12.52 -19.22
N LEU A 554 5.33 11.48 -19.02
CA LEU A 554 6.43 11.55 -18.04
C LEU A 554 7.64 12.37 -18.52
N TYR A 555 7.86 12.50 -19.82
CA TYR A 555 9.01 13.24 -20.38
C TYR A 555 8.63 14.47 -21.18
N THR A 556 7.35 14.60 -21.60
CA THR A 556 6.94 15.61 -22.55
C THR A 556 6.07 16.65 -21.86
N LYS A 557 6.32 17.94 -22.15
CA LYS A 557 5.45 19.02 -21.69
C LYS A 557 4.02 18.80 -22.20
N TYR A 558 3.04 18.91 -21.32
CA TYR A 558 1.63 18.70 -21.60
C TYR A 558 1.13 19.44 -22.83
N SER A 559 1.52 20.72 -23.00
CA SER A 559 1.15 21.55 -24.16
C SER A 559 1.63 20.97 -25.51
N ASN A 560 2.81 20.34 -25.54
CA ASN A 560 3.33 19.72 -26.75
C ASN A 560 2.54 18.45 -27.10
N THR A 561 2.19 17.66 -26.09
CA THR A 561 1.39 16.43 -26.28
C THR A 561 0.00 16.75 -26.79
N ILE A 562 -0.65 17.78 -26.25
CA ILE A 562 -1.94 18.31 -26.74
C ILE A 562 -1.87 18.70 -28.23
N LYS A 563 -0.80 19.40 -28.62
CA LYS A 563 -0.60 19.80 -30.02
C LYS A 563 -0.59 18.57 -30.93
N VAL A 564 0.20 17.54 -30.60
CA VAL A 564 0.27 16.30 -31.36
C VAL A 564 -1.09 15.58 -31.42
N ALA A 565 -1.80 15.52 -30.29
CA ALA A 565 -3.13 14.90 -30.24
C ALA A 565 -4.14 15.63 -31.18
N LYS A 566 -4.12 16.95 -31.19
CA LYS A 566 -4.96 17.73 -32.13
C LYS A 566 -4.59 17.48 -33.61
N GLU A 567 -3.30 17.39 -33.90
CA GLU A 567 -2.81 17.18 -35.26
C GLU A 567 -3.09 15.75 -35.77
N VAL A 568 -2.83 14.74 -34.98
CA VAL A 568 -2.96 13.33 -35.39
C VAL A 568 -4.40 12.82 -35.20
N ILE A 569 -4.96 13.00 -34.02
CA ILE A 569 -6.24 12.40 -33.62
C ILE A 569 -7.43 13.31 -33.96
N GLY A 570 -7.32 14.58 -33.54
CA GLY A 570 -8.42 15.55 -33.69
C GLY A 570 -9.48 15.42 -32.57
N ILE A 571 -10.46 16.34 -32.67
CA ILE A 571 -11.59 16.44 -31.73
C ILE A 571 -12.75 15.62 -32.30
N ARG A 572 -13.59 15.04 -31.46
CA ARG A 572 -14.83 14.36 -31.89
C ARG A 572 -15.73 15.32 -32.67
N PRO A 573 -16.38 14.87 -33.76
CA PRO A 573 -17.18 15.76 -34.66
C PRO A 573 -18.31 16.50 -33.94
N GLU A 574 -18.83 15.95 -32.84
CA GLU A 574 -19.93 16.51 -32.06
C GLU A 574 -19.52 17.69 -31.17
N TYR A 575 -18.21 17.94 -31.04
CA TYR A 575 -17.64 19.00 -30.17
C TYR A 575 -16.67 19.87 -30.97
N LYS A 576 -16.56 21.12 -30.58
CA LYS A 576 -15.53 22.03 -31.10
C LYS A 576 -14.30 22.12 -30.17
N HIS A 577 -14.52 21.81 -28.94
CA HIS A 577 -13.51 21.90 -27.88
C HIS A 577 -13.38 20.57 -27.14
N PHE A 578 -12.24 20.38 -26.49
CA PHE A 578 -12.00 19.26 -25.61
C PHE A 578 -11.47 19.76 -24.28
N GLY A 579 -11.55 18.93 -23.24
CA GLY A 579 -11.17 19.30 -21.89
C GLY A 579 -10.55 18.13 -21.13
N THR A 580 -10.23 18.38 -19.87
CA THR A 580 -9.73 17.38 -18.93
C THR A 580 -10.58 17.32 -17.68
N MET A 581 -10.63 16.14 -17.10
CA MET A 581 -11.32 15.89 -15.85
C MET A 581 -10.41 15.16 -14.87
N HIS A 582 -10.48 15.52 -13.60
CA HIS A 582 -9.98 14.71 -12.49
C HIS A 582 -11.14 14.20 -11.66
N ILE A 583 -11.02 12.95 -11.20
CA ILE A 583 -11.95 12.35 -10.25
C ILE A 583 -11.29 12.38 -8.88
N LEU A 584 -11.94 12.99 -7.90
CA LEU A 584 -11.54 12.97 -6.50
C LEU A 584 -12.50 12.07 -5.73
N ASN A 585 -11.98 10.97 -5.23
CA ASN A 585 -12.74 10.10 -4.36
C ASN A 585 -12.40 10.40 -2.90
N THR A 586 -13.37 10.92 -2.18
CA THR A 586 -13.24 11.42 -0.80
C THR A 586 -14.17 10.68 0.16
N LYS A 587 -14.01 10.90 1.45
CA LYS A 587 -14.97 10.39 2.47
C LYS A 587 -16.39 10.93 2.29
N LYS A 588 -16.58 12.05 1.59
CA LYS A 588 -17.90 12.65 1.30
C LYS A 588 -18.53 12.13 0.01
N GLY A 589 -17.78 11.37 -0.79
CA GLY A 589 -18.22 10.86 -2.08
C GLY A 589 -17.23 11.13 -3.20
N VAL A 590 -17.63 10.76 -4.42
CA VAL A 590 -16.85 10.96 -5.65
C VAL A 590 -17.21 12.32 -6.26
N PHE A 591 -16.18 13.11 -6.59
CA PHE A 591 -16.33 14.40 -7.25
C PHE A 591 -15.57 14.41 -8.58
N TYR A 592 -16.22 14.93 -9.62
CA TYR A 592 -15.67 15.10 -10.95
C TYR A 592 -15.38 16.57 -11.20
N ILE A 593 -14.12 16.93 -11.48
CA ILE A 593 -13.66 18.33 -11.60
C ILE A 593 -13.16 18.59 -13.01
N ALA A 594 -13.70 19.58 -13.72
CA ALA A 594 -13.36 19.98 -15.08
C ALA A 594 -13.38 21.53 -15.24
N ASP A 595 -12.67 22.16 -16.20
CA ASP A 595 -11.51 21.66 -16.96
C ASP A 595 -10.22 21.94 -16.20
N THR A 596 -9.45 20.92 -15.95
CA THR A 596 -8.31 21.05 -15.00
C THR A 596 -6.97 21.38 -15.66
N LEU A 597 -6.81 21.23 -17.01
CA LEU A 597 -5.49 21.36 -17.64
C LEU A 597 -5.44 22.01 -19.03
N ILE A 598 -6.56 22.34 -19.68
CA ILE A 598 -6.54 22.72 -21.10
C ILE A 598 -6.94 24.17 -21.35
N ASN A 599 -8.17 24.56 -21.01
CA ASN A 599 -8.76 25.80 -21.47
C ASN A 599 -8.45 26.95 -20.50
N ARG A 600 -7.50 27.82 -20.88
CA ARG A 600 -7.01 28.91 -20.01
C ARG A 600 -8.06 29.99 -19.73
N HIS A 601 -8.72 30.46 -20.78
CA HIS A 601 -9.74 31.51 -20.76
C HIS A 601 -10.91 31.07 -21.62
N PRO A 602 -11.77 30.16 -21.09
CA PRO A 602 -12.88 29.65 -21.84
C PRO A 602 -13.96 30.72 -22.00
N ASP A 603 -14.54 30.84 -23.18
CA ASP A 603 -15.80 31.53 -23.41
C ASP A 603 -16.99 30.62 -23.10
N SER A 604 -18.21 31.11 -23.30
CA SER A 604 -19.42 30.36 -23.02
C SER A 604 -19.56 29.10 -23.90
N ASP A 605 -19.01 29.08 -25.12
CA ASP A 605 -19.06 27.90 -26.01
C ASP A 605 -18.09 26.80 -25.52
N VAL A 606 -16.88 27.19 -25.11
CA VAL A 606 -15.91 26.26 -24.49
C VAL A 606 -16.49 25.65 -23.21
N LEU A 607 -17.07 26.49 -22.33
CA LEU A 607 -17.68 26.00 -21.07
C LEU A 607 -18.86 25.07 -21.33
N THR A 608 -19.64 25.33 -22.38
CA THR A 608 -20.74 24.45 -22.83
C THR A 608 -20.20 23.08 -23.26
N ASP A 609 -19.17 23.03 -24.09
CA ASP A 609 -18.54 21.78 -24.54
C ASP A 609 -17.92 21.02 -23.36
N VAL A 610 -17.18 21.69 -22.46
CA VAL A 610 -16.56 21.09 -21.27
C VAL A 610 -17.61 20.45 -20.35
N ALA A 611 -18.70 21.15 -20.08
CA ALA A 611 -19.77 20.62 -19.20
C ALA A 611 -20.48 19.43 -19.83
N ARG A 612 -20.73 19.48 -21.16
CA ARG A 612 -21.30 18.35 -21.91
C ARG A 612 -20.40 17.12 -21.92
N LEU A 613 -19.11 17.33 -22.11
CA LEU A 613 -18.07 16.29 -22.06
C LEU A 613 -17.97 15.71 -20.64
N ALA A 614 -18.00 16.54 -19.61
CA ALA A 614 -18.00 16.08 -18.21
C ALA A 614 -19.24 15.23 -17.92
N ALA A 615 -20.46 15.68 -18.36
CA ALA A 615 -21.68 14.87 -18.22
C ALA A 615 -21.56 13.50 -18.89
N HIS A 616 -20.98 13.45 -20.09
CA HIS A 616 -20.76 12.19 -20.82
C HIS A 616 -19.77 11.29 -20.06
N SER A 617 -18.69 11.87 -19.54
CA SER A 617 -17.66 11.12 -18.80
C SER A 617 -18.19 10.60 -17.48
N VAL A 618 -19.01 11.36 -16.73
CA VAL A 618 -19.64 10.90 -15.49
C VAL A 618 -20.51 9.67 -15.75
N LYS A 619 -21.33 9.69 -16.81
CA LYS A 619 -22.13 8.53 -17.22
C LYS A 619 -21.30 7.33 -17.65
N PHE A 620 -20.14 7.57 -18.25
CA PHE A 620 -19.17 6.52 -18.58
C PHE A 620 -18.69 5.77 -17.31
N PHE A 621 -18.58 6.46 -16.17
CA PHE A 621 -18.25 5.86 -14.86
C PHE A 621 -19.47 5.29 -14.11
N ASN A 622 -20.63 5.12 -14.81
CA ASN A 622 -21.88 4.62 -14.23
C ASN A 622 -22.42 5.49 -13.08
N ASP A 623 -22.21 6.81 -13.16
CA ASP A 623 -22.75 7.77 -12.20
C ASP A 623 -23.71 8.75 -12.93
N GLU A 624 -24.65 9.34 -12.19
CA GLU A 624 -25.57 10.32 -12.72
C GLU A 624 -25.03 11.74 -12.51
N PRO A 625 -24.77 12.53 -13.59
CA PRO A 625 -24.19 13.85 -13.45
C PRO A 625 -25.18 14.84 -12.82
N ALA A 626 -24.75 15.47 -11.72
CA ALA A 626 -25.38 16.65 -11.15
C ALA A 626 -24.32 17.77 -11.13
N ILE A 627 -24.42 18.70 -12.09
CA ILE A 627 -23.35 19.61 -12.48
C ILE A 627 -23.59 20.99 -11.91
N ALA A 628 -22.65 21.48 -11.09
CA ALA A 628 -22.59 22.89 -10.70
C ALA A 628 -21.55 23.62 -11.58
N MET A 629 -22.01 24.65 -12.27
CA MET A 629 -21.15 25.60 -12.98
C MET A 629 -20.70 26.68 -12.01
N LEU A 630 -19.41 26.65 -11.68
CA LEU A 630 -18.86 27.43 -10.56
C LEU A 630 -18.50 28.86 -10.95
N SER A 631 -18.62 29.76 -9.97
CA SER A 631 -18.18 31.14 -10.03
C SER A 631 -17.97 31.70 -8.63
N PHE A 632 -17.43 32.90 -8.52
CA PHE A 632 -17.48 33.70 -7.28
C PHE A 632 -18.83 34.39 -7.08
N SER A 633 -19.72 34.40 -8.09
CA SER A 633 -21.07 34.93 -8.11
C SER A 633 -22.13 33.84 -7.90
N ASN A 634 -23.35 34.21 -7.50
CA ASN A 634 -24.50 33.34 -7.41
C ASN A 634 -25.66 33.94 -8.20
N PHE A 635 -26.07 33.30 -9.29
CA PHE A 635 -27.29 33.58 -10.07
C PHE A 635 -27.50 35.07 -10.37
N GLY A 636 -26.45 35.79 -10.85
CA GLY A 636 -26.53 37.19 -11.23
C GLY A 636 -26.20 38.19 -10.11
N SER A 637 -25.57 37.75 -9.03
CA SER A 637 -25.08 38.67 -7.99
C SER A 637 -23.93 39.57 -8.50
N ASP A 638 -23.26 39.15 -9.59
CA ASP A 638 -22.31 39.96 -10.38
C ASP A 638 -22.62 39.83 -11.87
N ASN A 639 -22.52 40.92 -12.62
CA ASN A 639 -22.98 41.04 -14.01
C ASN A 639 -21.85 41.27 -15.03
N GLY A 640 -20.64 40.90 -14.71
CA GLY A 640 -19.51 41.11 -15.64
C GLY A 640 -18.55 39.93 -15.67
N GLY A 641 -17.80 39.78 -16.78
CA GLY A 641 -16.70 38.86 -16.92
C GLY A 641 -17.09 37.40 -16.86
N SER A 642 -16.39 36.59 -16.05
CA SER A 642 -16.57 35.13 -16.02
C SER A 642 -17.96 34.68 -15.51
N PRO A 643 -18.64 35.32 -14.56
CA PRO A 643 -20.01 35.00 -14.18
C PRO A 643 -21.01 35.03 -15.34
N GLU A 644 -20.93 36.05 -16.21
CA GLU A 644 -21.81 36.18 -17.39
C GLU A 644 -21.59 35.01 -18.40
N GLN A 645 -20.32 34.70 -18.66
CA GLN A 645 -19.97 33.56 -19.54
C GLN A 645 -20.48 32.23 -19.00
N VAL A 646 -20.42 32.02 -17.69
CA VAL A 646 -20.95 30.80 -17.04
C VAL A 646 -22.49 30.76 -17.18
N ARG A 647 -23.20 31.90 -16.92
CA ARG A 647 -24.66 31.95 -17.13
C ARG A 647 -25.09 31.64 -18.56
N GLU A 648 -24.38 32.22 -19.54
CA GLU A 648 -24.64 31.92 -20.95
C GLU A 648 -24.46 30.45 -21.28
N ALA A 649 -23.38 29.82 -20.77
CA ALA A 649 -23.14 28.39 -20.94
C ALA A 649 -24.25 27.55 -20.30
N VAL A 650 -24.69 27.90 -19.09
CA VAL A 650 -25.81 27.23 -18.41
C VAL A 650 -27.08 27.36 -19.23
N ALA A 651 -27.41 28.56 -19.74
CA ALA A 651 -28.60 28.78 -20.54
C ALA A 651 -28.61 27.94 -21.82
N LYS A 652 -27.45 27.85 -22.54
CA LYS A 652 -27.26 27.00 -23.71
C LYS A 652 -27.49 25.52 -23.36
N LEU A 653 -26.84 25.03 -22.29
CA LEU A 653 -26.94 23.64 -21.85
C LEU A 653 -28.34 23.24 -21.42
N GLN A 654 -29.05 24.15 -20.74
CA GLN A 654 -30.43 23.91 -20.30
C GLN A 654 -31.42 23.88 -21.47
N ALA A 655 -31.12 24.59 -22.56
CA ALA A 655 -31.90 24.54 -23.80
C ALA A 655 -31.60 23.29 -24.63
N GLU A 656 -30.33 22.93 -24.78
CA GLU A 656 -29.89 21.79 -25.58
C GLU A 656 -30.10 20.43 -24.90
N CYS A 657 -29.98 20.40 -23.57
CA CYS A 657 -30.05 19.18 -22.75
C CYS A 657 -31.03 19.37 -21.57
N PRO A 658 -32.35 19.44 -21.81
CA PRO A 658 -33.36 19.80 -20.78
C PRO A 658 -33.40 18.82 -19.60
N ASP A 659 -33.03 17.55 -19.82
CA ASP A 659 -33.03 16.51 -18.79
C ASP A 659 -31.71 16.49 -17.96
N LEU A 660 -30.70 17.25 -18.35
CA LEU A 660 -29.43 17.29 -17.62
C LEU A 660 -29.59 18.12 -16.34
N ALA A 661 -29.22 17.54 -15.22
CA ALA A 661 -29.18 18.24 -13.93
C ALA A 661 -27.96 19.18 -13.90
N ILE A 662 -28.15 20.41 -14.38
CA ILE A 662 -27.11 21.42 -14.44
C ILE A 662 -27.67 22.80 -14.09
N ASP A 663 -26.93 23.55 -13.27
CA ASP A 663 -27.27 24.94 -12.93
C ASP A 663 -26.05 25.76 -12.52
N GLY A 664 -26.21 27.06 -12.42
CA GLY A 664 -25.20 28.06 -12.05
C GLY A 664 -25.46 29.40 -12.75
N GLU A 665 -24.62 30.38 -12.57
CA GLU A 665 -23.35 30.31 -11.83
C GLU A 665 -23.61 30.27 -10.33
N MET A 666 -22.80 29.52 -9.59
CA MET A 666 -22.88 29.49 -8.14
C MET A 666 -21.50 29.31 -7.47
N GLN A 667 -21.38 29.77 -6.24
CA GLN A 667 -20.21 29.53 -5.41
C GLN A 667 -20.15 28.07 -4.94
N VAL A 668 -18.93 27.58 -4.70
CA VAL A 668 -18.66 26.19 -4.33
C VAL A 668 -19.34 25.73 -3.03
N ASN A 669 -19.50 26.65 -2.05
CA ASN A 669 -20.19 26.36 -0.79
C ASN A 669 -21.69 26.04 -1.00
N PHE A 670 -22.35 26.72 -1.95
CA PHE A 670 -23.75 26.40 -2.32
C PHE A 670 -23.81 25.13 -3.18
N ALA A 671 -22.83 24.92 -4.06
CA ALA A 671 -22.77 23.70 -4.85
C ALA A 671 -22.71 22.44 -3.95
N LEU A 672 -21.88 22.46 -2.90
CA LEU A 672 -21.59 21.30 -2.05
C LEU A 672 -22.44 21.21 -0.78
N ASN A 673 -23.30 22.20 -0.49
CA ASN A 673 -24.23 22.18 0.62
C ASN A 673 -25.66 22.25 0.09
N LYS A 674 -26.28 21.07 -0.04
CA LYS A 674 -27.60 20.88 -0.61
C LYS A 674 -28.69 21.65 0.15
N GLU A 675 -28.71 21.54 1.48
CA GLU A 675 -29.70 22.20 2.33
C GLU A 675 -29.62 23.73 2.17
N LEU A 676 -28.42 24.28 2.26
CA LEU A 676 -28.18 25.73 2.10
C LEU A 676 -28.56 26.21 0.70
N ARG A 677 -28.20 25.48 -0.35
CA ARG A 677 -28.54 25.80 -1.73
C ARG A 677 -30.06 25.79 -1.93
N ASP A 678 -30.72 24.72 -1.50
CA ASP A 678 -32.17 24.52 -1.71
C ASP A 678 -33.01 25.54 -0.91
N GLU A 679 -32.53 25.99 0.24
CA GLU A 679 -33.10 27.08 1.02
C GLU A 679 -32.95 28.43 0.33
N LYS A 680 -31.75 28.78 -0.09
CA LYS A 680 -31.44 30.13 -0.63
C LYS A 680 -31.84 30.28 -2.09
N PHE A 681 -31.78 29.22 -2.87
CA PHE A 681 -32.08 29.20 -4.31
C PHE A 681 -33.08 28.10 -4.67
N PRO A 682 -34.33 28.16 -4.15
CA PRO A 682 -35.32 27.09 -4.34
C PRO A 682 -35.76 26.86 -5.80
N PHE A 683 -35.38 27.75 -6.72
CA PHE A 683 -35.62 27.67 -8.16
C PHE A 683 -34.59 26.83 -8.92
N THR A 684 -33.47 26.46 -8.27
CA THR A 684 -32.37 25.75 -8.96
C THR A 684 -32.83 24.40 -9.49
N ARG A 685 -32.34 24.02 -10.69
CA ARG A 685 -32.53 22.67 -11.25
C ARG A 685 -31.79 21.56 -10.50
N LEU A 686 -30.88 21.95 -9.59
CA LEU A 686 -30.16 21.02 -8.70
C LEU A 686 -30.90 20.78 -7.38
N LYS A 687 -32.12 21.32 -7.19
CA LYS A 687 -32.90 21.14 -5.97
C LYS A 687 -33.10 19.67 -5.64
N GLY A 688 -32.78 19.29 -4.41
CA GLY A 688 -32.87 17.90 -3.92
C GLY A 688 -31.78 16.96 -4.41
N LYS A 689 -30.85 17.42 -5.24
CA LYS A 689 -29.75 16.61 -5.79
C LYS A 689 -28.44 16.88 -5.05
N ASP A 690 -27.65 15.84 -4.88
CA ASP A 690 -26.28 15.98 -4.42
C ASP A 690 -25.37 16.25 -5.64
N VAL A 691 -24.70 17.38 -5.63
CA VAL A 691 -23.78 17.75 -6.70
C VAL A 691 -22.52 16.88 -6.64
N ASN A 692 -22.19 16.23 -7.74
CA ASN A 692 -21.00 15.42 -7.90
C ASN A 692 -20.03 15.93 -8.96
N THR A 693 -20.45 16.90 -9.80
CA THR A 693 -19.64 17.40 -10.90
C THR A 693 -19.48 18.91 -10.79
N LEU A 694 -18.22 19.37 -10.79
CA LEU A 694 -17.85 20.77 -10.63
C LEU A 694 -17.13 21.24 -11.90
N VAL A 695 -17.72 22.19 -12.62
CA VAL A 695 -17.11 22.84 -13.77
C VAL A 695 -16.68 24.23 -13.37
N PHE A 696 -15.39 24.48 -13.45
CA PHE A 696 -14.78 25.76 -13.08
C PHE A 696 -14.78 26.76 -14.23
N PRO A 697 -14.80 28.09 -13.91
CA PRO A 697 -14.89 29.13 -14.93
C PRO A 697 -13.61 29.32 -15.75
N ASP A 698 -12.47 28.87 -15.26
CA ASP A 698 -11.17 28.97 -15.95
C ASP A 698 -10.15 27.96 -15.41
N LEU A 699 -9.06 27.80 -16.16
CA LEU A 699 -7.99 26.85 -15.84
C LEU A 699 -7.31 27.15 -14.49
N SER A 700 -7.09 28.43 -14.15
CA SER A 700 -6.38 28.79 -12.93
C SER A 700 -7.16 28.38 -11.69
N SER A 701 -8.47 28.62 -11.68
CA SER A 701 -9.36 28.24 -10.59
C SER A 701 -9.50 26.73 -10.46
N ALA A 702 -9.68 26.01 -11.58
CA ALA A 702 -9.80 24.55 -11.59
C ALA A 702 -8.52 23.85 -11.13
N ASN A 703 -7.37 24.24 -11.71
CA ASN A 703 -6.08 23.65 -11.40
C ASN A 703 -5.70 23.89 -9.93
N SER A 704 -5.83 25.13 -9.45
CA SER A 704 -5.57 25.47 -8.05
C SER A 704 -6.55 24.74 -7.12
N GLY A 705 -7.83 24.67 -7.48
CA GLY A 705 -8.88 24.04 -6.69
C GLY A 705 -8.62 22.55 -6.46
N TYR A 706 -8.38 21.79 -7.50
CA TYR A 706 -8.16 20.34 -7.34
C TYR A 706 -6.83 20.02 -6.65
N LYS A 707 -5.75 20.75 -6.98
CA LYS A 707 -4.45 20.57 -6.31
C LYS A 707 -4.50 20.94 -4.83
N LEU A 708 -5.26 21.97 -4.46
CA LEU A 708 -5.48 22.34 -3.07
C LEU A 708 -6.26 21.24 -2.31
N LEU A 709 -7.31 20.70 -2.93
CA LEU A 709 -8.07 19.59 -2.35
C LEU A 709 -7.19 18.34 -2.18
N GLN A 710 -6.38 17.99 -3.17
CA GLN A 710 -5.44 16.89 -3.10
C GLN A 710 -4.41 17.07 -1.98
N ALA A 711 -3.84 18.27 -1.84
CA ALA A 711 -2.84 18.57 -0.81
C ALA A 711 -3.42 18.57 0.61
N LEU A 712 -4.67 19.01 0.79
CA LEU A 712 -5.34 19.09 2.09
C LEU A 712 -6.07 17.79 2.49
N SER A 713 -6.27 16.88 1.55
CA SER A 713 -6.94 15.58 1.77
C SER A 713 -6.06 14.44 1.27
N PRO A 714 -4.96 14.14 1.95
CA PRO A 714 -4.01 13.10 1.51
C PRO A 714 -4.63 11.70 1.45
N GLU A 715 -5.77 11.50 2.11
CA GLU A 715 -6.56 10.27 2.03
C GLU A 715 -7.49 10.22 0.81
N ALA A 716 -7.65 11.31 0.05
CA ALA A 716 -8.46 11.31 -1.17
C ALA A 716 -7.68 10.66 -2.31
N GLU A 717 -8.31 9.70 -2.99
CA GLU A 717 -7.76 9.13 -4.20
C GLU A 717 -8.07 10.04 -5.39
N VAL A 718 -7.06 10.32 -6.22
CA VAL A 718 -7.19 11.13 -7.43
C VAL A 718 -6.97 10.24 -8.64
N ILE A 719 -7.93 10.23 -9.58
CA ILE A 719 -7.79 9.57 -10.89
C ILE A 719 -7.81 10.65 -11.96
N GLY A 720 -6.78 10.72 -12.75
CA GLY A 720 -6.65 11.72 -13.81
C GLY A 720 -5.19 12.06 -14.14
N PRO A 721 -4.99 12.95 -15.11
CA PRO A 721 -6.01 13.64 -15.92
C PRO A 721 -6.67 12.75 -16.99
N ILE A 722 -7.99 12.78 -17.06
CA ILE A 722 -8.78 12.07 -18.05
C ILE A 722 -9.05 13.01 -19.23
N GLN A 723 -8.66 12.63 -20.43
CA GLN A 723 -8.90 13.42 -21.63
C GLN A 723 -10.32 13.22 -22.13
N MET A 724 -11.04 14.32 -22.33
CA MET A 724 -12.44 14.31 -22.79
C MET A 724 -12.54 14.94 -24.17
N GLY A 725 -13.20 14.30 -25.12
CA GLY A 725 -13.54 14.87 -26.42
C GLY A 725 -12.53 14.65 -27.53
N LEU A 726 -11.45 13.91 -27.32
CA LEU A 726 -10.59 13.43 -28.41
C LEU A 726 -11.26 12.30 -29.21
N ASN A 727 -10.99 12.24 -30.52
CA ASN A 727 -11.64 11.28 -31.43
C ASN A 727 -11.21 9.82 -31.21
N LYS A 728 -10.15 9.59 -30.46
CA LYS A 728 -9.63 8.26 -30.06
C LYS A 728 -9.19 8.28 -28.60
N PRO A 729 -9.08 7.09 -27.97
CA PRO A 729 -8.62 6.94 -26.58
C PRO A 729 -7.15 7.29 -26.43
N ILE A 730 -6.86 8.54 -26.15
CA ILE A 730 -5.53 9.06 -25.88
C ILE A 730 -5.55 9.73 -24.53
N HIS A 731 -4.70 9.24 -23.62
CA HIS A 731 -4.62 9.78 -22.28
C HIS A 731 -3.20 10.24 -21.93
N PHE A 732 -3.13 11.29 -21.15
CA PHE A 732 -1.87 11.88 -20.72
C PHE A 732 -1.72 11.69 -19.23
N THR A 733 -0.50 11.48 -18.76
CA THR A 733 -0.13 11.48 -17.35
C THR A 733 0.58 12.79 -17.00
N ASP A 734 0.78 13.05 -15.73
CA ASP A 734 1.66 14.12 -15.25
C ASP A 734 3.08 13.56 -15.05
N PHE A 735 4.11 14.41 -15.10
CA PHE A 735 5.50 14.00 -14.86
C PHE A 735 5.73 13.50 -13.41
N GLU A 736 4.84 13.84 -12.48
CA GLU A 736 4.82 13.36 -11.09
C GLU A 736 3.99 12.09 -10.90
N SER A 737 3.35 11.54 -11.96
CA SER A 737 2.48 10.38 -11.85
C SER A 737 3.22 9.14 -11.34
N SER A 738 2.67 8.52 -10.31
CA SER A 738 3.12 7.24 -9.77
C SER A 738 2.75 6.06 -10.69
N VAL A 739 3.30 4.89 -10.43
CA VAL A 739 2.90 3.65 -11.12
C VAL A 739 1.39 3.41 -10.99
N ARG A 740 0.83 3.64 -9.80
CA ARG A 740 -0.60 3.48 -9.53
C ARG A 740 -1.45 4.42 -10.38
N ASP A 741 -1.07 5.68 -10.50
CA ASP A 741 -1.79 6.66 -11.31
C ASP A 741 -1.80 6.25 -12.78
N ILE A 742 -0.67 5.77 -13.30
CA ILE A 742 -0.56 5.28 -14.67
C ILE A 742 -1.41 4.03 -14.89
N VAL A 743 -1.43 3.08 -13.94
CA VAL A 743 -2.28 1.89 -14.02
C VAL A 743 -3.76 2.26 -14.01
N ASN A 744 -4.17 3.22 -13.16
CA ASN A 744 -5.54 3.73 -13.14
C ASN A 744 -5.94 4.38 -14.48
N ILE A 745 -5.08 5.23 -15.05
CA ILE A 745 -5.31 5.82 -16.38
C ILE A 745 -5.29 4.75 -17.47
N THR A 746 -4.48 3.70 -17.34
CA THR A 746 -4.48 2.56 -18.27
C THR A 746 -5.83 1.83 -18.26
N ALA A 747 -6.42 1.65 -17.07
CA ALA A 747 -7.77 1.06 -16.97
C ALA A 747 -8.83 1.94 -17.62
N VAL A 748 -8.77 3.26 -17.42
CA VAL A 748 -9.66 4.22 -18.12
C VAL A 748 -9.48 4.12 -19.63
N ALA A 749 -8.25 4.11 -20.14
CA ALA A 749 -7.93 4.01 -21.56
C ALA A 749 -8.43 2.69 -22.17
N ALA A 750 -8.31 1.57 -21.45
CA ALA A 750 -8.82 0.27 -21.88
C ALA A 750 -10.34 0.27 -22.05
N ILE A 751 -11.06 0.83 -21.07
CA ILE A 751 -12.53 0.90 -21.12
C ILE A 751 -12.98 1.87 -22.23
N ASP A 752 -12.35 3.03 -22.37
CA ASP A 752 -12.66 3.99 -23.45
C ASP A 752 -12.48 3.35 -24.82
N ALA A 753 -11.38 2.62 -25.05
CA ALA A 753 -11.13 1.89 -26.27
C ALA A 753 -12.18 0.79 -26.54
N TYR A 754 -12.58 0.07 -25.50
CA TYR A 754 -13.64 -0.94 -25.62
C TYR A 754 -14.98 -0.32 -26.01
N VAL A 755 -15.38 0.77 -25.38
CA VAL A 755 -16.63 1.49 -25.70
C VAL A 755 -16.61 2.04 -27.14
N GLU A 756 -15.46 2.56 -27.60
CA GLU A 756 -15.30 3.01 -28.99
C GLU A 756 -15.47 1.86 -30.01
N LYS A 757 -14.95 0.67 -29.71
CA LYS A 757 -15.16 -0.54 -30.52
C LYS A 757 -16.65 -0.95 -30.61
N LEU A 758 -17.35 -0.87 -29.46
CA LEU A 758 -18.79 -1.19 -29.44
C LEU A 758 -19.64 -0.22 -30.29
N LYS A 759 -19.27 1.07 -30.30
CA LYS A 759 -19.96 2.07 -31.15
C LYS A 759 -19.77 1.83 -32.64
N LYS A 760 -18.58 1.37 -33.05
CA LYS A 760 -18.28 1.06 -34.48
C LYS A 760 -18.98 -0.21 -34.97
N ASN A 761 -19.31 -1.12 -34.08
CA ASN A 761 -19.97 -2.39 -34.42
C ASN A 761 -21.52 -2.29 -34.39
N LYS A 762 -22.07 -1.15 -33.99
CA LYS A 762 -23.49 -0.79 -34.12
C LYS A 762 -23.75 0.08 -35.33
#